data_25ef466fac9e330bc73d18e5ae3d98f1
#
_entry.id   25ef466fac9e330bc73d18e5ae3d98f1
#
_cell.length_a   1.000
_cell.length_b   1.000
_cell.length_c   1.000
_cell.angle_alpha   90.00
_cell.angle_beta   90.00
_cell.angle_gamma   90.00
#
_symmetry.space_group_name_H-M   'P 1'
#
loop_
_entity.id
_entity.type
_entity.pdbx_description
1 polymer ?
#
loop_
_entity_poly.entity_id
_entity_poly.type
_entity_poly.pdbx_seq_one_letter_code
_entity_poly.pdbx_strand_id
1 'polypeptide(L)'
;MTEWRLKLFGCVVVLAIVFFLHVTLLRFSQTVYHGALETIVCIGQVKKLDTNESVDQIATFQILSSRFRGQTVEVDNIWIGRDYSDRKLYIGDRLFLEIPLRRSDQKSIDTVRLLEYFRTPYLLYLTGLLAVLMIIIGGSKGIRAIATMFLSGLIVFYLLIPLLVKGYNPIFVSLSISALLTLMTFVVIAGFSRKVISGVIGTLGGLIMVAVLSIIGQRAMYLTGLAEEFGFLELGIALWRTPGAHSWNFTDLLSAGMILGSVGAMMDVGMSISSSVHEVKEVNPNVSVRQAIRIGFNVGRDVMGTMADTLIFAYLGAEIITMLLPRIDFPEVGVSYPFLRIVNDEATAAAILQAIIGTIGLVMTVPITSVVAGILTKYAKVDRDRVAQDIPSTEELEMMHRQEEEKKSQYLVPFGLVVVICSILGLQNYVNHSAATVVRKEDSSGKLVSVSEYAKGKVIRRLERNAETESTVHDILEIELLAGIYKGQNLILRNVIQKKMPLLTIPAEPGDIVLCRVGGSPDQIGLVNLVQEYGRDRFLIWMFGVMLVVIILVGRNEGVRTVIAMVGSGLIIYFFMLPLIAGGNPPVLIVVLSSGMIAFCSLVFVIGPSRKTFSAVISTMAGVTIAGLIVVISQHYLHFSGMENAISADIVEAVGIPFDFRQLLLAGMLIGLLGVAVDGAIEVSSAMEEVRRANPQMSSWQLISSGMNVGTDILGTMVNTLLFAYIGVRILLLMAIIAPDLRNSLFASPVVELLSIGITAAEILRLLAGTLGLVLVIPITAIISAFWHRRS
;
A
#
# COMPACT_ATOMS: atom_id res chain seq x y z
N MET A 1 -1.48 -3.87 40.64
CA MET A 1 -0.86 -5.05 40.02
C MET A 1 0.46 -4.58 39.38
N THR A 2 1.60 -5.24 39.68
CA THR A 2 2.90 -4.82 39.10
C THR A 2 2.83 -4.93 37.56
N GLU A 3 3.48 -4.02 36.83
CA GLU A 3 3.46 -3.96 35.37
C GLU A 3 3.84 -5.31 34.74
N TRP A 4 4.79 -6.03 35.32
CA TRP A 4 5.16 -7.37 34.87
C TRP A 4 4.00 -8.40 34.93
N ARG A 5 3.17 -8.35 35.99
CA ARG A 5 2.01 -9.23 36.11
C ARG A 5 0.95 -8.93 35.02
N LEU A 6 0.77 -7.65 34.68
CA LEU A 6 -0.12 -7.24 33.62
C LEU A 6 0.37 -7.75 32.24
N LYS A 7 1.67 -7.62 31.96
CA LYS A 7 2.28 -8.14 30.74
C LYS A 7 2.12 -9.65 30.63
N LEU A 8 2.45 -10.39 31.70
CA LEU A 8 2.32 -11.85 31.73
C LEU A 8 0.86 -12.29 31.54
N PHE A 9 -0.09 -11.67 32.24
CA PHE A 9 -1.50 -11.95 32.09
C PHE A 9 -1.99 -11.68 30.68
N GLY A 10 -1.62 -10.55 30.08
CA GLY A 10 -1.98 -10.21 28.71
C GLY A 10 -1.44 -11.23 27.68
N CYS A 11 -0.17 -11.66 27.83
CA CYS A 11 0.41 -12.69 26.97
C CYS A 11 -0.34 -14.05 27.09
N VAL A 12 -0.66 -14.47 28.31
CA VAL A 12 -1.40 -15.71 28.56
C VAL A 12 -2.80 -15.65 27.91
N VAL A 13 -3.49 -14.51 28.04
CA VAL A 13 -4.81 -14.32 27.43
C VAL A 13 -4.73 -14.39 25.89
N VAL A 14 -3.75 -13.73 25.28
CA VAL A 14 -3.53 -13.80 23.81
C VAL A 14 -3.28 -15.24 23.36
N LEU A 15 -2.37 -15.95 24.03
CA LEU A 15 -2.06 -17.34 23.70
C LEU A 15 -3.28 -18.27 23.85
N ALA A 16 -4.07 -18.05 24.89
CA ALA A 16 -5.33 -18.81 25.10
C ALA A 16 -6.35 -18.55 23.98
N ILE A 17 -6.51 -17.28 23.56
CA ILE A 17 -7.40 -16.90 22.46
C ILE A 17 -6.89 -17.54 21.14
N VAL A 18 -5.62 -17.44 20.83
CA VAL A 18 -5.03 -18.04 19.63
C VAL A 18 -5.23 -19.55 19.60
N PHE A 19 -5.00 -20.21 20.74
CA PHE A 19 -5.23 -21.66 20.86
C PHE A 19 -6.70 -22.02 20.67
N PHE A 20 -7.63 -21.31 21.30
CA PHE A 20 -9.07 -21.53 21.15
C PHE A 20 -9.53 -21.35 19.71
N LEU A 21 -9.10 -20.26 19.05
CA LEU A 21 -9.42 -20.00 17.65
C LEU A 21 -8.83 -21.08 16.75
N HIS A 22 -7.58 -21.51 16.99
CA HIS A 22 -6.98 -22.60 16.22
C HIS A 22 -7.79 -23.90 16.30
N VAL A 23 -8.19 -24.32 17.52
CA VAL A 23 -9.00 -25.53 17.70
C VAL A 23 -10.35 -25.40 17.01
N THR A 24 -10.94 -24.20 17.03
CA THR A 24 -12.22 -23.93 16.35
C THR A 24 -12.06 -24.00 14.84
N LEU A 25 -10.99 -23.41 14.29
CA LEU A 25 -10.67 -23.45 12.85
C LEU A 25 -10.45 -24.88 12.35
N LEU A 26 -9.76 -25.74 13.11
CA LEU A 26 -9.56 -27.14 12.73
C LEU A 26 -10.85 -27.97 12.65
N ARG A 27 -11.91 -27.54 13.32
CA ARG A 27 -13.25 -28.19 13.28
C ARG A 27 -14.15 -27.59 12.22
N PHE A 28 -13.62 -26.65 11.43
CA PHE A 28 -14.42 -25.90 10.46
C PHE A 28 -14.97 -26.84 9.37
N SER A 29 -16.28 -26.81 9.18
CA SER A 29 -16.97 -27.34 8.00
C SER A 29 -18.23 -26.52 7.77
N GLN A 30 -18.54 -26.24 6.52
CA GLN A 30 -19.74 -25.49 6.15
C GLN A 30 -20.42 -26.16 4.97
N THR A 31 -21.76 -26.20 5.02
CA THR A 31 -22.57 -26.60 3.88
C THR A 31 -22.91 -25.36 3.06
N VAL A 32 -22.64 -25.43 1.77
CA VAL A 32 -22.92 -24.35 0.81
C VAL A 32 -23.92 -24.88 -0.21
N TYR A 33 -24.85 -24.04 -0.63
CA TYR A 33 -25.88 -24.40 -1.60
C TYR A 33 -25.60 -23.70 -2.94
N HIS A 34 -25.32 -24.48 -3.97
CA HIS A 34 -25.22 -24.03 -5.36
C HIS A 34 -26.48 -24.39 -6.12
N GLY A 35 -27.50 -23.56 -6.04
CA GLY A 35 -28.82 -23.85 -6.64
C GLY A 35 -29.45 -25.12 -6.03
N ALA A 36 -29.54 -26.19 -6.82
CA ALA A 36 -30.11 -27.48 -6.39
C ALA A 36 -29.05 -28.45 -5.79
N LEU A 37 -27.76 -28.10 -5.86
CA LEU A 37 -26.67 -28.91 -5.34
C LEU A 37 -26.27 -28.44 -3.95
N GLU A 38 -26.16 -29.42 -3.02
CA GLU A 38 -25.59 -29.20 -1.70
C GLU A 38 -24.11 -29.59 -1.75
N THR A 39 -23.23 -28.72 -1.31
CA THR A 39 -21.79 -28.99 -1.24
C THR A 39 -21.27 -28.78 0.17
N ILE A 40 -20.33 -29.59 0.62
CA ILE A 40 -19.66 -29.43 1.91
C ILE A 40 -18.23 -28.95 1.64
N VAL A 41 -17.90 -27.79 2.20
CA VAL A 41 -16.51 -27.32 2.28
C VAL A 41 -15.92 -27.75 3.61
N CYS A 42 -14.83 -28.48 3.57
CA CYS A 42 -14.15 -29.04 4.74
C CYS A 42 -12.64 -28.99 4.59
N ILE A 43 -11.90 -29.34 5.66
CA ILE A 43 -10.45 -29.35 5.67
C ILE A 43 -9.96 -30.77 5.48
N GLY A 44 -9.05 -30.95 4.48
CA GLY A 44 -8.33 -32.20 4.25
C GLY A 44 -6.84 -32.03 4.46
N GLN A 45 -6.17 -33.11 4.87
CA GLN A 45 -4.72 -33.17 4.98
C GLN A 45 -4.16 -34.24 4.06
N VAL A 46 -3.15 -33.88 3.26
CA VAL A 46 -2.43 -34.82 2.40
C VAL A 46 -1.70 -35.86 3.25
N LYS A 47 -2.02 -37.16 3.05
CA LYS A 47 -1.38 -38.30 3.74
C LYS A 47 -0.45 -39.09 2.84
N LYS A 48 -0.80 -39.20 1.56
CA LYS A 48 -0.02 -39.93 0.57
C LYS A 48 -0.05 -39.15 -0.74
N LEU A 49 1.08 -39.18 -1.42
CA LEU A 49 1.24 -38.63 -2.76
C LEU A 49 1.81 -39.70 -3.64
N ASP A 50 1.14 -40.05 -4.71
CA ASP A 50 1.65 -40.87 -5.78
C ASP A 50 1.89 -39.94 -6.98
N THR A 51 3.15 -39.79 -7.40
CA THR A 51 3.54 -39.01 -8.56
C THR A 51 3.77 -39.95 -9.74
N ASN A 52 2.98 -39.87 -10.78
CA ASN A 52 3.26 -40.50 -12.05
C ASN A 52 4.34 -39.69 -12.79
N GLU A 53 5.10 -40.36 -13.66
CA GLU A 53 6.17 -39.76 -14.49
C GLU A 53 5.67 -38.64 -15.41
N SER A 54 4.36 -38.50 -15.59
CA SER A 54 3.69 -37.45 -16.29
C SER A 54 2.97 -36.55 -15.31
N VAL A 55 3.56 -35.43 -14.90
CA VAL A 55 2.94 -34.17 -14.45
C VAL A 55 1.76 -34.21 -13.47
N ASP A 56 1.09 -35.35 -13.22
CA ASP A 56 -0.10 -35.46 -12.37
C ASP A 56 0.25 -36.03 -10.98
N GLN A 57 -0.20 -35.36 -9.93
CA GLN A 57 -0.11 -35.84 -8.55
C GLN A 57 -1.45 -36.45 -8.14
N ILE A 58 -1.48 -37.71 -7.80
CA ILE A 58 -2.63 -38.32 -7.13
C ILE A 58 -2.41 -38.19 -5.62
N ALA A 59 -3.25 -37.38 -4.98
CA ALA A 59 -3.15 -37.07 -3.56
C ALA A 59 -4.24 -37.78 -2.75
N THR A 60 -3.84 -38.56 -1.74
CA THR A 60 -4.76 -39.13 -0.76
C THR A 60 -4.91 -38.17 0.41
N PHE A 61 -6.11 -37.62 0.58
CA PHE A 61 -6.44 -36.69 1.67
C PHE A 61 -7.17 -37.43 2.79
N GLN A 62 -6.82 -37.15 4.03
CA GLN A 62 -7.61 -37.46 5.20
C GLN A 62 -8.48 -36.24 5.56
N ILE A 63 -9.79 -36.40 5.62
CA ILE A 63 -10.71 -35.35 6.00
C ILE A 63 -10.60 -35.12 7.52
N LEU A 64 -10.26 -33.87 7.90
CA LEU A 64 -10.05 -33.49 9.30
C LEU A 64 -11.33 -32.94 9.97
N SER A 65 -12.26 -32.45 9.17
CA SER A 65 -13.48 -31.78 9.64
C SER A 65 -14.72 -32.29 8.89
N SER A 66 -15.91 -31.86 9.24
CA SER A 66 -17.19 -32.29 8.68
C SER A 66 -17.70 -33.67 9.19
N ARG A 67 -18.88 -34.06 8.69
CA ARG A 67 -19.47 -35.38 8.94
C ARG A 67 -18.65 -36.55 8.36
N PHE A 68 -17.75 -36.29 7.45
CA PHE A 68 -16.84 -37.26 6.83
C PHE A 68 -15.48 -37.35 7.51
N ARG A 69 -15.33 -36.80 8.71
CA ARG A 69 -14.06 -36.77 9.45
C ARG A 69 -13.48 -38.17 9.60
N GLY A 70 -12.19 -38.29 9.26
CA GLY A 70 -11.45 -39.54 9.35
C GLY A 70 -11.46 -40.37 8.07
N GLN A 71 -12.37 -40.09 7.13
CA GLN A 71 -12.37 -40.77 5.84
C GLN A 71 -11.20 -40.28 4.99
N THR A 72 -10.74 -41.17 4.11
CA THR A 72 -9.68 -40.87 3.11
C THR A 72 -10.31 -40.79 1.75
N VAL A 73 -9.90 -39.78 0.98
CA VAL A 73 -10.35 -39.56 -0.41
C VAL A 73 -9.14 -39.38 -1.30
N GLU A 74 -9.19 -39.92 -2.50
CA GLU A 74 -8.19 -39.72 -3.53
C GLU A 74 -8.66 -38.61 -4.46
N VAL A 75 -7.75 -37.68 -4.79
CA VAL A 75 -8.04 -36.54 -5.65
C VAL A 75 -6.90 -36.41 -6.66
N ASP A 76 -7.25 -36.34 -7.92
CA ASP A 76 -6.33 -36.07 -9.00
C ASP A 76 -5.98 -34.58 -8.98
N ASN A 77 -4.73 -34.24 -8.66
CA ASN A 77 -4.20 -32.90 -8.79
C ASN A 77 -3.46 -32.80 -10.13
N ILE A 78 -4.15 -32.28 -11.14
CA ILE A 78 -3.57 -32.11 -12.46
C ILE A 78 -2.57 -30.96 -12.38
N TRP A 79 -1.29 -31.29 -12.42
CA TRP A 79 -0.20 -30.34 -12.40
C TRP A 79 0.38 -30.20 -13.81
N ILE A 80 0.14 -29.08 -14.48
CA ILE A 80 0.50 -28.89 -15.89
C ILE A 80 2.00 -28.60 -16.08
N GLY A 81 2.81 -28.67 -15.03
CA GLY A 81 4.27 -28.50 -15.10
C GLY A 81 4.75 -27.07 -15.30
N ARG A 82 3.87 -26.09 -15.24
CA ARG A 82 4.23 -24.68 -15.18
C ARG A 82 4.53 -24.34 -13.74
N ASP A 83 5.80 -24.24 -13.39
CA ASP A 83 6.30 -24.07 -12.00
C ASP A 83 5.63 -22.97 -11.15
N TYR A 84 4.83 -22.13 -11.75
CA TYR A 84 4.28 -20.93 -11.13
C TYR A 84 2.76 -20.91 -10.96
N SER A 85 1.99 -21.63 -11.78
CA SER A 85 0.53 -21.64 -11.72
C SER A 85 -0.04 -22.87 -11.01
N ASP A 86 0.76 -23.94 -10.87
CA ASP A 86 0.28 -25.22 -10.43
C ASP A 86 0.55 -25.46 -8.95
N ARG A 87 -0.42 -26.03 -8.25
CA ARG A 87 -0.35 -26.33 -6.83
C ARG A 87 0.42 -27.61 -6.60
N LYS A 88 1.73 -27.51 -6.41
CA LYS A 88 2.53 -28.67 -6.00
C LYS A 88 2.22 -29.01 -4.54
N LEU A 89 1.62 -30.17 -4.32
CA LEU A 89 1.26 -30.66 -2.99
C LEU A 89 2.42 -31.36 -2.31
N TYR A 90 2.48 -31.25 -0.99
CA TYR A 90 3.42 -31.97 -0.13
C TYR A 90 2.66 -32.77 0.94
N ILE A 91 3.28 -33.87 1.40
CA ILE A 91 2.71 -34.66 2.49
C ILE A 91 2.62 -33.77 3.75
N GLY A 92 1.42 -33.70 4.33
CA GLY A 92 1.15 -32.86 5.49
C GLY A 92 0.40 -31.58 5.17
N ASP A 93 0.34 -31.17 3.91
CA ASP A 93 -0.40 -29.97 3.49
C ASP A 93 -1.86 -30.08 3.86
N ARG A 94 -2.44 -28.93 4.21
CA ARG A 94 -3.87 -28.81 4.54
C ARG A 94 -4.52 -27.89 3.53
N LEU A 95 -5.60 -28.40 2.91
CA LEU A 95 -6.37 -27.67 1.90
C LEU A 95 -7.86 -27.69 2.27
N PHE A 96 -8.58 -26.72 1.74
CA PHE A 96 -10.03 -26.82 1.67
C PHE A 96 -10.42 -27.76 0.55
N LEU A 97 -11.35 -28.66 0.88
CA LEU A 97 -11.94 -29.64 -0.03
C LEU A 97 -13.41 -29.33 -0.21
N GLU A 98 -13.87 -29.29 -1.44
CA GLU A 98 -15.27 -29.16 -1.81
C GLU A 98 -15.82 -30.55 -2.16
N ILE A 99 -16.82 -31.00 -1.43
CA ILE A 99 -17.49 -32.30 -1.60
C ILE A 99 -18.92 -32.05 -2.10
N PRO A 100 -19.20 -32.18 -3.40
CA PRO A 100 -20.55 -32.05 -3.93
C PRO A 100 -21.39 -33.27 -3.52
N LEU A 101 -22.62 -33.03 -3.03
CA LEU A 101 -23.53 -34.05 -2.59
C LEU A 101 -24.68 -34.19 -3.57
N ARG A 102 -24.89 -35.37 -4.12
CA ARG A 102 -26.14 -35.68 -4.86
C ARG A 102 -27.27 -35.98 -3.87
N ARG A 103 -28.42 -35.38 -4.11
CA ARG A 103 -29.63 -35.57 -3.29
C ARG A 103 -30.07 -37.03 -3.08
N SER A 104 -29.67 -37.96 -3.94
CA SER A 104 -30.04 -39.37 -3.87
C SER A 104 -29.12 -40.23 -3.00
N ASP A 105 -27.90 -39.79 -2.70
CA ASP A 105 -26.94 -40.67 -2.00
C ASP A 105 -26.06 -39.83 -1.02
N GLN A 106 -26.56 -39.64 0.19
CA GLN A 106 -25.90 -38.84 1.22
C GLN A 106 -24.69 -39.50 1.88
N LYS A 107 -24.28 -40.70 1.44
CA LYS A 107 -23.25 -41.50 2.13
C LYS A 107 -21.95 -41.71 1.33
N SER A 108 -21.94 -41.55 0.02
CA SER A 108 -20.75 -41.76 -0.82
C SER A 108 -20.13 -40.45 -1.28
N ILE A 109 -18.81 -40.33 -1.23
CA ILE A 109 -18.03 -39.24 -1.78
C ILE A 109 -17.64 -39.67 -3.19
N ASP A 110 -18.31 -39.11 -4.21
CA ASP A 110 -18.07 -39.50 -5.62
C ASP A 110 -16.99 -38.60 -6.25
N THR A 111 -16.97 -37.33 -5.92
CA THR A 111 -15.97 -36.38 -6.44
C THR A 111 -15.57 -35.38 -5.37
N VAL A 112 -14.29 -34.97 -5.36
CA VAL A 112 -13.76 -33.96 -4.45
C VAL A 112 -13.00 -32.96 -5.29
N ARG A 113 -13.21 -31.66 -5.04
CA ARG A 113 -12.44 -30.59 -5.66
C ARG A 113 -11.50 -29.96 -4.66
N LEU A 114 -10.28 -29.67 -5.10
CA LEU A 114 -9.33 -28.88 -4.32
C LEU A 114 -9.67 -27.40 -4.49
N LEU A 115 -9.80 -26.71 -3.35
CA LEU A 115 -10.01 -25.27 -3.34
C LEU A 115 -8.69 -24.55 -3.05
N GLU A 116 -8.49 -24.09 -1.84
CA GLU A 116 -7.34 -23.28 -1.42
C GLU A 116 -6.53 -23.97 -0.30
N TYR A 117 -5.24 -23.59 -0.14
CA TYR A 117 -4.46 -23.96 1.03
C TYR A 117 -5.08 -23.38 2.30
N PHE A 118 -5.07 -24.13 3.38
CA PHE A 118 -5.57 -23.69 4.68
C PHE A 118 -4.54 -22.82 5.40
N ARG A 119 -4.41 -21.55 4.98
CA ARG A 119 -3.42 -20.57 5.45
C ARG A 119 -3.78 -19.89 6.76
N THR A 120 -5.07 -19.82 7.08
CA THR A 120 -5.60 -19.06 8.23
C THR A 120 -4.92 -19.37 9.57
N PRO A 121 -4.59 -20.63 9.94
CA PRO A 121 -3.92 -20.91 11.23
C PRO A 121 -2.55 -20.28 11.36
N TYR A 122 -1.76 -20.24 10.28
CA TYR A 122 -0.45 -19.62 10.31
C TYR A 122 -0.53 -18.11 10.49
N LEU A 123 -1.45 -17.47 9.76
CA LEU A 123 -1.74 -16.04 9.92
C LEU A 123 -2.22 -15.71 11.34
N LEU A 124 -3.01 -16.59 11.95
CA LEU A 124 -3.43 -16.46 13.34
C LEU A 124 -2.24 -16.53 14.31
N TYR A 125 -1.28 -17.42 14.08
CA TYR A 125 -0.07 -17.50 14.90
C TYR A 125 0.80 -16.25 14.78
N LEU A 126 0.96 -15.71 13.56
CA LEU A 126 1.68 -14.45 13.37
C LEU A 126 0.97 -13.27 14.05
N THR A 127 -0.37 -13.23 13.99
CA THR A 127 -1.16 -12.23 14.71
C THR A 127 -0.96 -12.36 16.23
N GLY A 128 -0.96 -13.58 16.74
CA GLY A 128 -0.67 -13.86 18.14
C GLY A 128 0.75 -13.44 18.55
N LEU A 129 1.75 -13.74 17.73
CA LEU A 129 3.14 -13.30 17.94
C LEU A 129 3.24 -11.78 17.98
N LEU A 130 2.61 -11.08 17.04
CA LEU A 130 2.54 -9.62 17.01
C LEU A 130 1.95 -9.08 18.33
N ALA A 131 0.79 -9.59 18.74
CA ALA A 131 0.14 -9.13 19.96
C ALA A 131 1.01 -9.38 21.20
N VAL A 132 1.66 -10.53 21.30
CA VAL A 132 2.59 -10.83 22.40
C VAL A 132 3.78 -9.87 22.39
N LEU A 133 4.40 -9.61 21.25
CA LEU A 133 5.51 -8.66 21.14
C LEU A 133 5.08 -7.23 21.50
N MET A 134 3.92 -6.80 21.07
CA MET A 134 3.36 -5.49 21.43
C MET A 134 3.14 -5.37 22.96
N ILE A 135 2.69 -6.44 23.62
CA ILE A 135 2.53 -6.44 25.08
C ILE A 135 3.89 -6.42 25.79
N ILE A 136 4.86 -7.22 25.35
CA ILE A 136 6.18 -7.30 25.96
C ILE A 136 6.92 -5.96 25.84
N ILE A 137 6.93 -5.38 24.64
CA ILE A 137 7.65 -4.14 24.34
C ILE A 137 6.87 -2.93 24.87
N GLY A 138 5.58 -2.83 24.55
CA GLY A 138 4.75 -1.67 24.83
C GLY A 138 4.06 -1.65 26.20
N GLY A 139 4.00 -2.79 26.91
CA GLY A 139 3.30 -2.87 28.21
C GLY A 139 1.83 -2.46 28.11
N SER A 140 1.40 -1.55 28.99
CA SER A 140 0.02 -1.02 28.99
C SER A 140 -0.31 -0.22 27.72
N LYS A 141 0.68 0.48 27.14
CA LYS A 141 0.53 1.20 25.86
C LYS A 141 0.37 0.22 24.70
N GLY A 142 1.12 -0.89 24.69
CA GLY A 142 0.97 -1.96 23.71
C GLY A 142 -0.41 -2.61 23.73
N ILE A 143 -0.99 -2.83 24.93
CA ILE A 143 -2.37 -3.34 25.06
C ILE A 143 -3.37 -2.34 24.48
N ARG A 144 -3.20 -1.04 24.70
CA ARG A 144 -4.06 0.00 24.10
C ARG A 144 -3.93 0.02 22.56
N ALA A 145 -2.72 -0.14 22.05
CA ALA A 145 -2.47 -0.21 20.61
C ALA A 145 -3.16 -1.44 19.97
N ILE A 146 -3.11 -2.62 20.61
CA ILE A 146 -3.85 -3.80 20.17
C ILE A 146 -5.36 -3.53 20.21
N ALA A 147 -5.84 -2.89 21.28
CA ALA A 147 -7.26 -2.56 21.40
C ALA A 147 -7.71 -1.58 20.29
N THR A 148 -6.92 -0.55 19.98
CA THR A 148 -7.25 0.38 18.87
C THR A 148 -7.25 -0.31 17.53
N MET A 149 -6.26 -1.17 17.24
CA MET A 149 -6.20 -1.95 16.01
C MET A 149 -7.43 -2.86 15.85
N PHE A 150 -7.80 -3.58 16.91
CA PHE A 150 -8.96 -4.46 16.91
C PHE A 150 -10.28 -3.69 16.74
N LEU A 151 -10.45 -2.59 17.48
CA LEU A 151 -11.65 -1.74 17.37
C LEU A 151 -11.74 -1.08 15.99
N SER A 152 -10.60 -0.65 15.42
CA SER A 152 -10.56 -0.12 14.05
C SER A 152 -11.00 -1.16 13.03
N GLY A 153 -10.53 -2.40 13.16
CA GLY A 153 -10.99 -3.51 12.35
C GLY A 153 -12.51 -3.73 12.49
N LEU A 154 -13.04 -3.76 13.71
CA LEU A 154 -14.48 -3.91 13.93
C LEU A 154 -15.29 -2.78 13.28
N ILE A 155 -14.86 -1.53 13.39
CA ILE A 155 -15.52 -0.38 12.76
C ILE A 155 -15.52 -0.53 11.24
N VAL A 156 -14.40 -0.95 10.65
CA VAL A 156 -14.31 -1.17 9.20
C VAL A 156 -15.25 -2.32 8.79
N PHE A 157 -15.16 -3.48 9.44
CA PHE A 157 -15.92 -4.66 9.03
C PHE A 157 -17.43 -4.57 9.31
N TYR A 158 -17.83 -3.97 10.43
CA TYR A 158 -19.25 -3.95 10.86
C TYR A 158 -19.97 -2.62 10.59
N LEU A 159 -19.23 -1.55 10.27
CA LEU A 159 -19.84 -0.25 10.01
C LEU A 159 -19.51 0.28 8.61
N LEU A 160 -18.20 0.44 8.26
CA LEU A 160 -17.81 0.99 6.96
C LEU A 160 -18.31 0.12 5.79
N ILE A 161 -17.88 -1.14 5.74
CA ILE A 161 -18.20 -2.01 4.60
C ILE A 161 -19.71 -2.25 4.44
N PRO A 162 -20.50 -2.55 5.48
CA PRO A 162 -21.95 -2.68 5.33
C PRO A 162 -22.64 -1.41 4.84
N LEU A 163 -22.16 -0.22 5.21
CA LEU A 163 -22.71 1.03 4.69
C LEU A 163 -22.40 1.21 3.20
N LEU A 164 -21.19 0.87 2.77
CA LEU A 164 -20.80 0.91 1.36
C LEU A 164 -21.61 -0.09 0.52
N VAL A 165 -21.77 -1.32 1.00
CA VAL A 165 -22.58 -2.36 0.34
C VAL A 165 -24.05 -1.94 0.18
N LYS A 166 -24.60 -1.22 1.15
CA LYS A 166 -25.96 -0.65 1.07
C LYS A 166 -26.11 0.50 0.07
N GLY A 167 -25.01 0.94 -0.58
CA GLY A 167 -25.04 2.00 -1.60
C GLY A 167 -25.05 3.43 -1.04
N TYR A 168 -24.68 3.64 0.23
CA TYR A 168 -24.45 4.99 0.74
C TYR A 168 -23.26 5.64 0.03
N ASN A 169 -23.25 6.97 -0.09
CA ASN A 169 -22.16 7.68 -0.76
C ASN A 169 -20.79 7.34 -0.16
N PRO A 170 -19.87 6.71 -0.93
CA PRO A 170 -18.63 6.16 -0.40
C PRO A 170 -17.70 7.20 0.20
N ILE A 171 -17.59 8.39 -0.42
CA ILE A 171 -16.72 9.48 0.02
C ILE A 171 -17.18 10.01 1.38
N PHE A 172 -18.49 10.28 1.53
CA PHE A 172 -19.05 10.78 2.78
C PHE A 172 -18.93 9.74 3.91
N VAL A 173 -19.24 8.47 3.62
CA VAL A 173 -19.10 7.38 4.58
C VAL A 173 -17.66 7.24 5.03
N SER A 174 -16.70 7.23 4.09
CA SER A 174 -15.27 7.09 4.42
C SER A 174 -14.73 8.25 5.24
N LEU A 175 -15.11 9.51 4.93
CA LEU A 175 -14.71 10.67 5.74
C LEU A 175 -15.30 10.60 7.15
N SER A 176 -16.56 10.21 7.29
CA SER A 176 -17.24 10.11 8.59
C SER A 176 -16.63 9.00 9.46
N ILE A 177 -16.38 7.85 8.85
CA ILE A 177 -15.75 6.72 9.54
C ILE A 177 -14.28 7.03 9.88
N SER A 178 -13.54 7.69 8.99
CA SER A 178 -12.18 8.16 9.27
C SER A 178 -12.11 9.14 10.43
N ALA A 179 -13.11 10.01 10.56
CA ALA A 179 -13.25 10.89 11.73
C ALA A 179 -13.47 10.09 13.01
N LEU A 180 -14.36 9.09 12.97
CA LEU A 180 -14.63 8.22 14.10
C LEU A 180 -13.39 7.42 14.50
N LEU A 181 -12.68 6.82 13.53
CA LEU A 181 -11.46 6.06 13.74
C LEU A 181 -10.35 6.93 14.36
N THR A 182 -10.14 8.14 13.83
CA THR A 182 -9.16 9.11 14.35
C THR A 182 -9.50 9.50 15.78
N LEU A 183 -10.74 9.86 16.04
CA LEU A 183 -11.19 10.23 17.39
C LEU A 183 -11.02 9.08 18.37
N MET A 184 -11.48 7.89 18.02
CA MET A 184 -11.37 6.69 18.84
C MET A 184 -9.90 6.37 19.16
N THR A 185 -9.04 6.35 18.14
CA THR A 185 -7.62 6.05 18.30
C THR A 185 -6.95 7.07 19.25
N PHE A 186 -7.17 8.36 19.02
CA PHE A 186 -6.58 9.41 19.85
C PHE A 186 -7.09 9.40 21.29
N VAL A 187 -8.37 9.14 21.50
CA VAL A 187 -8.96 9.05 22.85
C VAL A 187 -8.41 7.83 23.60
N VAL A 188 -8.26 6.69 22.96
CA VAL A 188 -7.73 5.49 23.63
C VAL A 188 -6.24 5.64 23.97
N ILE A 189 -5.45 6.27 23.08
CA ILE A 189 -4.00 6.44 23.29
C ILE A 189 -3.71 7.59 24.25
N ALA A 190 -4.27 8.79 24.03
CA ALA A 190 -3.92 10.03 24.68
C ALA A 190 -4.96 10.54 25.71
N GLY A 191 -6.11 9.84 25.85
CA GLY A 191 -7.21 10.28 26.69
C GLY A 191 -7.97 11.47 26.13
N PHE A 192 -9.04 11.87 26.78
CA PHE A 192 -9.81 13.07 26.39
C PHE A 192 -9.05 14.34 26.75
N SER A 193 -8.51 15.03 25.74
CA SER A 193 -7.74 16.26 25.93
C SER A 193 -7.85 17.18 24.70
N ARG A 194 -7.47 18.45 24.88
CA ARG A 194 -7.49 19.42 23.77
C ARG A 194 -6.54 19.08 22.64
N LYS A 195 -5.44 18.37 22.94
CA LYS A 195 -4.55 17.86 21.93
C LYS A 195 -5.24 16.87 20.98
N VAL A 196 -6.15 16.04 21.50
CA VAL A 196 -6.97 15.14 20.68
C VAL A 196 -7.85 15.93 19.72
N ILE A 197 -8.50 17.00 20.19
CA ILE A 197 -9.37 17.82 19.32
C ILE A 197 -8.56 18.45 18.17
N SER A 198 -7.38 19.03 18.47
CA SER A 198 -6.54 19.64 17.42
C SER A 198 -6.02 18.61 16.42
N GLY A 199 -5.61 17.44 16.89
CA GLY A 199 -5.17 16.34 16.04
C GLY A 199 -6.28 15.83 15.12
N VAL A 200 -7.48 15.60 15.65
CA VAL A 200 -8.66 15.18 14.87
C VAL A 200 -9.02 16.20 13.78
N ILE A 201 -9.10 17.48 14.12
CA ILE A 201 -9.43 18.53 13.14
C ILE A 201 -8.35 18.63 12.07
N GLY A 202 -7.07 18.54 12.45
CA GLY A 202 -5.95 18.56 11.51
C GLY A 202 -5.99 17.38 10.54
N THR A 203 -6.16 16.18 11.06
CA THR A 203 -6.29 14.94 10.26
C THR A 203 -7.47 15.03 9.29
N LEU A 204 -8.64 15.46 9.75
CA LEU A 204 -9.82 15.64 8.90
C LEU A 204 -9.59 16.69 7.82
N GLY A 205 -8.89 17.78 8.13
CA GLY A 205 -8.56 18.80 7.13
C GLY A 205 -7.69 18.23 6.00
N GLY A 206 -6.70 17.41 6.34
CA GLY A 206 -5.90 16.69 5.35
C GLY A 206 -6.72 15.70 4.52
N LEU A 207 -7.61 14.93 5.16
CA LEU A 207 -8.49 13.96 4.48
C LEU A 207 -9.50 14.61 3.55
N ILE A 208 -10.04 15.78 3.90
CA ILE A 208 -10.89 16.55 3.00
C ILE A 208 -10.10 16.98 1.75
N MET A 209 -8.83 17.37 1.91
CA MET A 209 -7.97 17.68 0.75
C MET A 209 -7.78 16.45 -0.14
N VAL A 210 -7.51 15.26 0.43
CA VAL A 210 -7.44 14.00 -0.32
C VAL A 210 -8.73 13.72 -1.07
N ALA A 211 -9.89 13.86 -0.41
CA ALA A 211 -11.20 13.64 -1.03
C ALA A 211 -11.43 14.59 -2.23
N VAL A 212 -11.10 15.87 -2.09
CA VAL A 212 -11.24 16.84 -3.18
C VAL A 212 -10.32 16.49 -4.35
N LEU A 213 -9.05 16.22 -4.05
CA LEU A 213 -8.05 15.87 -5.09
C LEU A 213 -8.36 14.53 -5.75
N SER A 214 -8.91 13.55 -5.04
CA SER A 214 -9.31 12.27 -5.63
C SER A 214 -10.45 12.45 -6.62
N ILE A 215 -11.46 13.25 -6.31
CA ILE A 215 -12.57 13.57 -7.24
C ILE A 215 -12.04 14.28 -8.50
N ILE A 216 -11.14 15.24 -8.35
CA ILE A 216 -10.51 15.93 -9.49
C ILE A 216 -9.71 14.94 -10.33
N GLY A 217 -8.88 14.13 -9.69
CA GLY A 217 -8.01 13.15 -10.35
C GLY A 217 -8.80 12.08 -11.11
N GLN A 218 -9.84 11.52 -10.51
CA GLN A 218 -10.70 10.53 -11.15
C GLN A 218 -11.31 11.06 -12.45
N ARG A 219 -11.87 12.27 -12.41
CA ARG A 219 -12.48 12.89 -13.58
C ARG A 219 -11.46 13.22 -14.66
N ALA A 220 -10.30 13.77 -14.26
CA ALA A 220 -9.26 14.16 -15.21
C ALA A 220 -8.55 12.98 -15.87
N MET A 221 -8.54 11.82 -15.20
CA MET A 221 -7.86 10.61 -15.66
C MET A 221 -8.83 9.53 -16.18
N TYR A 222 -10.13 9.81 -16.19
CA TYR A 222 -11.17 8.84 -16.60
C TYR A 222 -11.03 7.50 -15.85
N LEU A 223 -10.83 7.56 -14.52
CA LEU A 223 -10.73 6.35 -13.71
C LEU A 223 -12.11 5.73 -13.53
N THR A 224 -12.21 4.43 -13.71
CA THR A 224 -13.47 3.69 -13.57
C THR A 224 -13.69 3.17 -12.16
N GLY A 225 -12.61 3.00 -11.39
CA GLY A 225 -12.60 2.42 -10.06
C GLY A 225 -12.63 0.90 -10.02
N LEU A 226 -12.57 0.24 -11.18
CA LEU A 226 -12.54 -1.23 -11.27
C LEU A 226 -11.14 -1.78 -11.56
N ALA A 227 -10.23 -0.94 -12.02
CA ALA A 227 -8.93 -1.38 -12.52
C ALA A 227 -7.97 -1.89 -11.42
N GLU A 228 -8.13 -1.47 -10.16
CA GLU A 228 -7.35 -2.01 -9.04
C GLU A 228 -7.61 -3.52 -8.83
N GLU A 229 -8.74 -4.01 -9.30
CA GLU A 229 -9.16 -5.40 -9.21
C GLU A 229 -8.85 -6.20 -10.50
N PHE A 230 -8.10 -5.62 -11.47
CA PHE A 230 -7.77 -6.31 -12.73
C PHE A 230 -6.91 -7.56 -12.55
N GLY A 231 -6.35 -7.75 -11.36
CA GLY A 231 -5.92 -9.07 -10.92
C GLY A 231 -7.03 -10.09 -10.88
N PHE A 232 -8.25 -9.63 -10.92
CA PHE A 232 -9.47 -10.39 -10.97
C PHE A 232 -10.42 -9.74 -11.96
N LEU A 233 -10.09 -9.82 -13.24
CA LEU A 233 -11.04 -9.49 -14.28
C LEU A 233 -12.36 -10.23 -14.01
N GLU A 234 -12.29 -11.45 -13.51
CA GLU A 234 -13.42 -12.24 -13.05
C GLU A 234 -14.14 -11.60 -11.84
N LEU A 235 -13.41 -11.04 -10.86
CA LEU A 235 -14.01 -10.37 -9.71
C LEU A 235 -14.69 -9.06 -10.11
N GLY A 236 -14.05 -8.22 -10.92
CA GLY A 236 -14.66 -6.99 -11.44
C GLY A 236 -15.92 -7.28 -12.28
N ILE A 237 -15.86 -8.27 -13.16
CA ILE A 237 -17.00 -8.72 -13.99
C ILE A 237 -18.10 -9.31 -13.10
N ALA A 238 -17.75 -10.09 -12.11
CA ALA A 238 -18.70 -10.74 -11.24
C ALA A 238 -19.34 -9.73 -10.28
N LEU A 239 -18.57 -8.76 -9.75
CA LEU A 239 -19.10 -7.60 -9.02
C LEU A 239 -20.11 -6.84 -9.87
N TRP A 240 -19.78 -6.54 -11.12
CA TRP A 240 -20.70 -5.86 -12.05
C TRP A 240 -21.98 -6.66 -12.34
N ARG A 241 -21.89 -7.98 -12.43
CA ARG A 241 -23.04 -8.88 -12.68
C ARG A 241 -23.93 -9.12 -11.47
N THR A 242 -23.47 -8.76 -10.27
CA THR A 242 -24.24 -9.01 -9.03
C THR A 242 -25.49 -8.13 -9.01
N PRO A 243 -26.66 -8.68 -8.70
CA PRO A 243 -27.88 -7.90 -8.50
C PRO A 243 -27.68 -6.83 -7.42
N GLY A 244 -27.92 -5.57 -7.77
CA GLY A 244 -27.72 -4.42 -6.87
C GLY A 244 -26.37 -3.69 -7.04
N ALA A 245 -25.35 -4.28 -7.68
CA ALA A 245 -24.07 -3.61 -7.95
C ALA A 245 -24.20 -2.40 -8.88
N HIS A 246 -25.24 -2.35 -9.70
CA HIS A 246 -25.54 -1.18 -10.54
C HIS A 246 -25.85 0.11 -9.76
N SER A 247 -26.12 -0.01 -8.44
CA SER A 247 -26.29 1.13 -7.55
C SER A 247 -24.96 1.65 -6.98
N TRP A 248 -23.84 0.95 -7.17
CA TRP A 248 -22.53 1.34 -6.63
C TRP A 248 -21.78 2.24 -7.59
N ASN A 249 -21.27 3.33 -7.06
CA ASN A 249 -20.34 4.19 -7.77
C ASN A 249 -18.91 3.71 -7.48
N PHE A 250 -18.36 2.88 -8.39
CA PHE A 250 -17.00 2.32 -8.24
C PHE A 250 -15.93 3.41 -8.20
N THR A 251 -16.14 4.52 -8.92
CA THR A 251 -15.22 5.66 -8.90
C THR A 251 -15.16 6.30 -7.50
N ASP A 252 -16.31 6.50 -6.87
CA ASP A 252 -16.36 7.02 -5.50
C ASP A 252 -15.83 5.99 -4.47
N LEU A 253 -15.96 4.67 -4.76
CA LEU A 253 -15.36 3.62 -3.94
C LEU A 253 -13.81 3.67 -4.00
N LEU A 254 -13.23 3.93 -5.17
CA LEU A 254 -11.80 4.19 -5.31
C LEU A 254 -11.36 5.39 -4.45
N SER A 255 -12.12 6.51 -4.50
CA SER A 255 -11.86 7.66 -3.60
C SER A 255 -11.96 7.27 -2.13
N ALA A 256 -12.94 6.44 -1.76
CA ALA A 256 -13.09 5.96 -0.38
C ALA A 256 -11.86 5.17 0.07
N GLY A 257 -11.31 4.32 -0.80
CA GLY A 257 -10.06 3.60 -0.58
C GLY A 257 -8.87 4.55 -0.39
N MET A 258 -8.72 5.56 -1.25
CA MET A 258 -7.68 6.58 -1.16
C MET A 258 -7.76 7.39 0.15
N ILE A 259 -8.97 7.78 0.58
CA ILE A 259 -9.20 8.47 1.84
C ILE A 259 -8.79 7.59 3.01
N LEU A 260 -9.28 6.36 3.06
CA LEU A 260 -9.01 5.43 4.16
C LEU A 260 -7.52 5.08 4.24
N GLY A 261 -6.87 4.82 3.10
CA GLY A 261 -5.44 4.52 3.04
C GLY A 261 -4.54 5.66 3.53
N SER A 262 -5.03 6.89 3.48
CA SER A 262 -4.27 8.07 3.91
C SER A 262 -4.50 8.46 5.38
N VAL A 263 -5.53 7.91 6.05
CA VAL A 263 -5.92 8.28 7.44
C VAL A 263 -4.76 8.14 8.41
N GLY A 264 -4.07 7.02 8.37
CA GLY A 264 -3.02 6.70 9.35
C GLY A 264 -1.87 7.70 9.35
N ALA A 265 -1.30 7.97 8.18
CA ALA A 265 -0.19 8.91 8.06
C ALA A 265 -0.57 10.33 8.52
N MET A 266 -1.79 10.77 8.22
CA MET A 266 -2.28 12.06 8.69
C MET A 266 -2.55 12.07 10.20
N MET A 267 -2.97 10.94 10.79
CA MET A 267 -3.11 10.80 12.24
C MET A 267 -1.77 10.97 12.95
N ASP A 268 -0.71 10.35 12.44
CA ASP A 268 0.62 10.44 13.03
C ASP A 268 1.13 11.89 13.06
N VAL A 269 1.04 12.60 11.94
CA VAL A 269 1.39 14.04 11.85
C VAL A 269 0.53 14.89 12.76
N GLY A 270 -0.79 14.69 12.75
CA GLY A 270 -1.74 15.43 13.58
C GLY A 270 -1.48 15.26 15.06
N MET A 271 -1.18 14.02 15.51
CA MET A 271 -0.87 13.71 16.89
C MET A 271 0.48 14.31 17.33
N SER A 272 1.54 14.16 16.52
CA SER A 272 2.88 14.66 16.80
C SER A 272 2.88 16.18 17.00
N ILE A 273 2.25 16.93 16.08
CA ILE A 273 2.12 18.40 16.19
C ILE A 273 1.32 18.79 17.42
N SER A 274 0.14 18.16 17.60
CA SER A 274 -0.76 18.49 18.72
C SER A 274 -0.14 18.23 20.06
N SER A 275 0.58 17.10 20.21
CA SER A 275 1.26 16.73 21.44
C SER A 275 2.38 17.72 21.76
N SER A 276 3.24 18.03 20.78
CA SER A 276 4.36 18.95 20.97
C SER A 276 3.91 20.36 21.35
N VAL A 277 2.88 20.89 20.67
CA VAL A 277 2.32 22.22 21.02
C VAL A 277 1.73 22.24 22.42
N HIS A 278 1.07 21.15 22.83
CA HIS A 278 0.47 21.03 24.15
C HIS A 278 1.52 20.94 25.25
N GLU A 279 2.55 20.12 25.07
CA GLU A 279 3.65 19.95 26.00
C GLU A 279 4.42 21.25 26.25
N VAL A 280 4.74 21.99 25.17
CA VAL A 280 5.39 23.29 25.30
C VAL A 280 4.51 24.28 26.11
N LYS A 281 3.19 24.25 25.93
CA LYS A 281 2.26 25.09 26.68
C LYS A 281 2.17 24.69 28.15
N GLU A 282 2.27 23.40 28.48
CA GLU A 282 2.33 22.93 29.89
C GLU A 282 3.61 23.39 30.59
N VAL A 283 4.74 23.34 29.91
CA VAL A 283 6.05 23.75 30.44
C VAL A 283 6.17 25.28 30.54
N ASN A 284 5.72 26.00 29.51
CA ASN A 284 5.76 27.47 29.47
C ASN A 284 4.35 28.05 29.25
N PRO A 285 3.64 28.41 30.32
CA PRO A 285 2.30 28.97 30.26
C PRO A 285 2.18 30.29 29.50
N ASN A 286 3.29 31.04 29.36
CA ASN A 286 3.30 32.36 28.71
C ASN A 286 3.45 32.31 27.19
N VAL A 287 3.57 31.12 26.60
CA VAL A 287 3.67 30.97 25.14
C VAL A 287 2.44 31.60 24.46
N SER A 288 2.71 32.54 23.57
CA SER A 288 1.67 33.20 22.77
C SER A 288 1.10 32.25 21.69
N VAL A 289 -0.11 32.56 21.21
CA VAL A 289 -0.74 31.78 20.11
C VAL A 289 0.16 31.73 18.87
N ARG A 290 0.81 32.84 18.52
CA ARG A 290 1.72 32.89 17.36
C ARG A 290 2.94 32.01 17.55
N GLN A 291 3.53 31.98 18.74
CA GLN A 291 4.64 31.11 19.06
C GLN A 291 4.22 29.64 19.03
N ALA A 292 3.06 29.30 19.62
CA ALA A 292 2.50 27.94 19.58
C ALA A 292 2.27 27.45 18.12
N ILE A 293 1.69 28.31 17.25
CA ILE A 293 1.55 27.99 15.84
C ILE A 293 2.92 27.75 15.18
N ARG A 294 3.92 28.60 15.46
CA ARG A 294 5.29 28.45 14.90
C ARG A 294 5.92 27.14 15.34
N ILE A 295 5.80 26.77 16.62
CA ILE A 295 6.26 25.49 17.15
C ILE A 295 5.61 24.33 16.41
N GLY A 296 4.29 24.37 16.25
CA GLY A 296 3.56 23.36 15.47
C GLY A 296 4.07 23.24 14.04
N PHE A 297 4.34 24.34 13.36
CA PHE A 297 4.94 24.34 12.02
C PHE A 297 6.34 23.75 11.99
N ASN A 298 7.19 24.04 12.98
CA ASN A 298 8.55 23.51 13.02
C ASN A 298 8.52 21.99 13.20
N VAL A 299 7.78 21.50 14.19
CA VAL A 299 7.61 20.06 14.42
C VAL A 299 7.02 19.39 13.18
N GLY A 300 5.98 20.01 12.59
CA GLY A 300 5.34 19.47 11.40
C GLY A 300 6.27 19.37 10.18
N ARG A 301 7.21 20.31 10.02
CA ARG A 301 8.21 20.27 8.94
C ARG A 301 9.21 19.15 9.13
N ASP A 302 9.68 18.95 10.36
CA ASP A 302 10.62 17.89 10.69
C ASP A 302 9.99 16.51 10.40
N VAL A 303 8.74 16.30 10.88
CA VAL A 303 7.98 15.07 10.66
C VAL A 303 7.64 14.87 9.18
N MET A 304 7.19 15.91 8.49
CA MET A 304 6.88 15.85 7.05
C MET A 304 8.09 15.42 6.22
N GLY A 305 9.30 15.87 6.61
CA GLY A 305 10.54 15.58 5.90
C GLY A 305 10.85 14.09 5.79
N THR A 306 10.45 13.30 6.76
CA THR A 306 10.65 11.84 6.76
C THR A 306 9.43 11.08 6.26
N MET A 307 8.22 11.53 6.61
CA MET A 307 6.98 10.80 6.31
C MET A 307 6.47 10.97 4.87
N ALA A 308 6.96 11.98 4.11
CA ALA A 308 6.54 12.17 2.72
C ALA A 308 6.86 10.96 1.82
N ASP A 309 7.97 10.28 2.06
CA ASP A 309 8.38 9.09 1.32
C ASP A 309 7.59 7.84 1.72
N THR A 310 7.05 7.79 2.95
CA THR A 310 6.43 6.58 3.53
C THR A 310 5.22 6.11 2.72
N LEU A 311 4.32 7.02 2.34
CA LEU A 311 3.16 6.69 1.52
C LEU A 311 3.56 6.24 0.11
N ILE A 312 4.59 6.88 -0.46
CA ILE A 312 5.11 6.50 -1.78
C ILE A 312 5.63 5.07 -1.74
N PHE A 313 6.45 4.70 -0.73
CA PHE A 313 6.96 3.33 -0.61
C PHE A 313 5.86 2.30 -0.32
N ALA A 314 4.86 2.65 0.46
CA ALA A 314 3.74 1.76 0.75
C ALA A 314 3.00 1.32 -0.53
N TYR A 315 2.72 2.28 -1.43
CA TYR A 315 2.04 1.98 -2.69
C TYR A 315 2.98 1.40 -3.76
N LEU A 316 4.20 1.89 -3.83
CA LEU A 316 5.22 1.39 -4.76
C LEU A 316 5.57 -0.08 -4.52
N GLY A 317 5.56 -0.50 -3.24
CA GLY A 317 5.75 -1.90 -2.89
C GLY A 317 4.67 -2.84 -3.43
N ALA A 318 3.44 -2.36 -3.61
CA ALA A 318 2.38 -3.12 -4.25
C ALA A 318 2.59 -3.28 -5.77
N GLU A 319 3.23 -2.29 -6.41
CA GLU A 319 3.40 -2.18 -7.85
C GLU A 319 4.79 -2.60 -8.37
N ILE A 320 5.62 -3.26 -7.53
CA ILE A 320 6.99 -3.60 -7.92
C ILE A 320 7.06 -4.48 -9.17
N ILE A 321 6.13 -5.41 -9.33
CA ILE A 321 6.06 -6.32 -10.48
C ILE A 321 5.75 -5.52 -11.75
N THR A 322 4.78 -4.64 -11.69
CA THR A 322 4.40 -3.73 -12.78
C THR A 322 5.58 -2.85 -13.21
N MET A 323 6.36 -2.37 -12.25
CA MET A 323 7.54 -1.53 -12.52
C MET A 323 8.72 -2.28 -13.15
N LEU A 324 8.77 -3.60 -13.03
CA LEU A 324 9.79 -4.43 -13.68
C LEU A 324 9.50 -4.66 -15.16
N LEU A 325 8.22 -4.61 -15.59
CA LEU A 325 7.79 -4.92 -16.95
C LEU A 325 8.58 -4.19 -18.05
N PRO A 326 8.89 -2.87 -17.92
CA PRO A 326 9.64 -2.15 -18.95
C PRO A 326 11.09 -2.59 -19.08
N ARG A 327 11.60 -3.36 -18.13
CA ARG A 327 12.99 -3.85 -18.06
C ARG A 327 13.14 -5.28 -18.56
N ILE A 328 12.03 -5.92 -18.87
CA ILE A 328 12.00 -7.30 -19.32
C ILE A 328 11.76 -7.30 -20.82
N ASP A 329 12.70 -7.82 -21.59
CA ASP A 329 12.51 -8.06 -23.01
C ASP A 329 11.76 -9.38 -23.20
N PHE A 330 10.70 -9.36 -24.01
CA PHE A 330 9.86 -10.52 -24.32
C PHE A 330 10.04 -10.94 -25.80
N PRO A 331 11.19 -11.50 -26.18
CA PRO A 331 11.51 -11.76 -27.59
C PRO A 331 10.61 -12.82 -28.21
N GLU A 332 10.14 -13.80 -27.46
CA GLU A 332 9.36 -14.94 -28.02
C GLU A 332 7.91 -14.56 -28.34
N VAL A 333 7.33 -13.61 -27.63
CA VAL A 333 5.93 -13.19 -27.80
C VAL A 333 5.82 -11.91 -28.63
N GLY A 334 6.94 -11.21 -28.85
CA GLY A 334 6.95 -9.94 -29.58
C GLY A 334 6.13 -8.84 -28.90
N VAL A 335 5.93 -8.94 -27.59
CA VAL A 335 5.20 -7.97 -26.78
C VAL A 335 6.19 -7.29 -25.83
N SER A 336 6.30 -5.98 -25.92
CA SER A 336 7.00 -5.16 -24.94
C SER A 336 5.98 -4.36 -24.13
N TYR A 337 6.25 -4.21 -22.84
CA TYR A 337 5.46 -3.37 -21.95
C TYR A 337 6.22 -2.06 -21.69
N PRO A 338 6.15 -1.08 -22.58
CA PRO A 338 6.90 0.15 -22.40
C PRO A 338 6.36 0.95 -21.22
N PHE A 339 7.25 1.73 -20.58
CA PHE A 339 6.91 2.60 -19.46
C PHE A 339 5.69 3.50 -19.75
N LEU A 340 5.58 3.97 -21.00
CA LEU A 340 4.44 4.77 -21.45
C LEU A 340 3.09 4.04 -21.30
N ARG A 341 3.02 2.74 -21.59
CA ARG A 341 1.82 1.93 -21.41
C ARG A 341 1.51 1.76 -19.92
N ILE A 342 2.51 1.42 -19.12
CA ILE A 342 2.35 1.13 -17.69
C ILE A 342 1.85 2.36 -16.93
N VAL A 343 2.43 3.53 -17.15
CA VAL A 343 1.99 4.77 -16.47
C VAL A 343 0.57 5.18 -16.85
N ASN A 344 0.11 4.79 -18.05
CA ASN A 344 -1.25 5.08 -18.51
C ASN A 344 -2.24 3.95 -18.19
N ASP A 345 -1.76 2.78 -17.74
CA ASP A 345 -2.62 1.73 -17.19
C ASP A 345 -3.41 2.26 -16.00
N GLU A 346 -4.68 1.90 -15.90
CA GLU A 346 -5.59 2.51 -14.93
C GLU A 346 -5.20 2.18 -13.49
N ALA A 347 -4.85 0.92 -13.19
CA ALA A 347 -4.46 0.50 -11.85
C ALA A 347 -3.20 1.21 -11.38
N THR A 348 -2.17 1.22 -12.23
CA THR A 348 -0.89 1.90 -11.95
C THR A 348 -1.09 3.40 -11.79
N ALA A 349 -1.90 4.01 -12.65
CA ALA A 349 -2.19 5.44 -12.59
C ALA A 349 -2.97 5.81 -11.32
N ALA A 350 -3.91 4.97 -10.89
CA ALA A 350 -4.65 5.15 -9.63
C ALA A 350 -3.73 5.04 -8.41
N ALA A 351 -2.83 4.05 -8.38
CA ALA A 351 -1.85 3.88 -7.30
C ALA A 351 -0.88 5.08 -7.20
N ILE A 352 -0.38 5.59 -8.34
CA ILE A 352 0.47 6.79 -8.38
C ILE A 352 -0.32 8.02 -7.90
N LEU A 353 -1.57 8.19 -8.35
CA LEU A 353 -2.44 9.27 -7.89
C LEU A 353 -2.65 9.20 -6.38
N GLN A 354 -2.94 8.04 -5.84
CA GLN A 354 -3.15 7.82 -4.41
C GLN A 354 -1.92 8.22 -3.59
N ALA A 355 -0.71 7.83 -4.02
CA ALA A 355 0.54 8.24 -3.38
C ALA A 355 0.71 9.77 -3.38
N ILE A 356 0.44 10.42 -4.52
CA ILE A 356 0.57 11.87 -4.67
C ILE A 356 -0.43 12.62 -3.78
N ILE A 357 -1.73 12.28 -3.87
CA ILE A 357 -2.77 12.99 -3.11
C ILE A 357 -2.69 12.71 -1.62
N GLY A 358 -2.30 11.48 -1.23
CA GLY A 358 -2.03 11.13 0.16
C GLY A 358 -0.90 11.98 0.74
N THR A 359 0.19 12.14 0.01
CA THR A 359 1.32 13.01 0.41
C THR A 359 0.90 14.48 0.50
N ILE A 360 0.12 15.00 -0.46
CA ILE A 360 -0.41 16.37 -0.39
C ILE A 360 -1.27 16.54 0.87
N GLY A 361 -2.17 15.60 1.14
CA GLY A 361 -3.03 15.62 2.33
C GLY A 361 -2.23 15.61 3.64
N LEU A 362 -1.19 14.75 3.71
CA LEU A 362 -0.27 14.68 4.84
C LEU A 362 0.42 16.04 5.07
N VAL A 363 0.97 16.65 4.02
CA VAL A 363 1.62 17.97 4.09
C VAL A 363 0.64 19.06 4.52
N MET A 364 -0.60 19.02 4.03
CA MET A 364 -1.63 19.98 4.40
C MET A 364 -2.16 19.78 5.82
N THR A 365 -2.01 18.61 6.42
CA THR A 365 -2.31 18.39 7.84
C THR A 365 -1.44 19.27 8.74
N VAL A 366 -0.18 19.56 8.34
CA VAL A 366 0.76 20.38 9.11
C VAL A 366 0.21 21.78 9.41
N PRO A 367 -0.10 22.63 8.42
CA PRO A 367 -0.61 23.98 8.68
C PRO A 367 -1.95 23.95 9.42
N ILE A 368 -2.86 23.04 9.11
CA ILE A 368 -4.18 22.95 9.72
C ILE A 368 -4.04 22.61 11.21
N THR A 369 -3.30 21.56 11.54
CA THR A 369 -3.09 21.14 12.95
C THR A 369 -2.35 22.21 13.74
N SER A 370 -1.30 22.80 13.16
CA SER A 370 -0.51 23.85 13.84
C SER A 370 -1.35 25.06 14.22
N VAL A 371 -2.22 25.51 13.31
CA VAL A 371 -3.11 26.65 13.57
C VAL A 371 -4.15 26.30 14.64
N VAL A 372 -4.81 25.14 14.51
CA VAL A 372 -5.84 24.71 15.46
C VAL A 372 -5.25 24.48 16.84
N ALA A 373 -4.12 23.75 16.94
CA ALA A 373 -3.43 23.49 18.21
C ALA A 373 -3.00 24.81 18.87
N GLY A 374 -2.41 25.74 18.10
CA GLY A 374 -2.01 27.05 18.60
C GLY A 374 -3.20 27.89 19.12
N ILE A 375 -4.34 27.89 18.41
CA ILE A 375 -5.55 28.59 18.90
C ILE A 375 -6.07 27.96 20.19
N LEU A 376 -6.08 26.64 20.29
CA LEU A 376 -6.57 25.93 21.48
C LEU A 376 -5.69 26.15 22.72
N THR A 377 -4.42 26.55 22.56
CA THR A 377 -3.56 26.94 23.70
C THR A 377 -4.11 28.14 24.49
N LYS A 378 -4.90 29.02 23.88
CA LYS A 378 -5.56 30.16 24.56
C LYS A 378 -6.48 29.71 25.70
N TYR A 379 -7.06 28.53 25.58
CA TYR A 379 -8.03 27.98 26.53
C TYR A 379 -7.42 26.92 27.47
N ALA A 380 -6.08 26.67 27.40
CA ALA A 380 -5.43 25.66 28.23
C ALA A 380 -5.39 26.10 29.71
N LYS A 381 -5.92 25.26 30.62
CA LYS A 381 -5.68 25.37 32.03
C LYS A 381 -4.29 24.79 32.33
N VAL A 382 -3.39 25.58 32.85
CA VAL A 382 -2.03 25.16 33.15
C VAL A 382 -1.96 24.74 34.61
N ASP A 383 -1.36 23.60 34.90
CA ASP A 383 -1.06 23.11 36.22
C ASP A 383 0.23 23.84 36.69
N ARG A 384 0.07 24.77 37.65
CA ARG A 384 1.18 25.63 38.09
C ARG A 384 2.32 24.89 38.81
N ASP A 385 2.07 23.64 39.21
CA ASP A 385 3.06 22.86 39.99
C ASP A 385 4.14 22.23 39.08
N ARG A 386 4.02 22.29 37.75
CA ARG A 386 4.97 21.75 36.77
C ARG A 386 5.88 22.78 36.10
N VAL A 387 5.81 24.03 36.48
CA VAL A 387 6.64 25.09 35.89
C VAL A 387 8.10 24.93 36.33
N ALA A 388 8.94 24.49 35.40
CA ALA A 388 10.39 24.39 35.63
C ALA A 388 10.99 25.80 35.82
N GLN A 389 11.78 25.98 36.89
CA GLN A 389 12.31 27.28 37.32
C GLN A 389 13.48 27.84 36.49
N ASP A 390 14.10 27.04 35.61
CA ASP A 390 15.22 27.48 34.79
C ASP A 390 15.11 27.00 33.35
N ILE A 391 14.39 27.77 32.51
CA ILE A 391 14.45 27.60 31.04
C ILE A 391 15.07 28.88 30.47
N PRO A 392 16.10 28.78 29.57
CA PRO A 392 16.59 29.94 28.83
C PRO A 392 15.44 30.65 28.12
N SER A 393 15.44 31.97 28.12
CA SER A 393 14.35 32.72 27.52
C SER A 393 14.18 32.27 26.06
N THR A 394 12.93 32.05 25.69
CA THR A 394 12.55 31.57 24.35
C THR A 394 13.08 32.50 23.25
N GLU A 395 13.36 33.74 23.58
CA GLU A 395 13.97 34.76 22.70
C GLU A 395 15.44 34.45 22.36
N GLU A 396 16.23 33.90 23.30
CA GLU A 396 17.62 33.53 23.03
C GLU A 396 17.73 32.31 22.12
N LEU A 397 16.92 31.31 22.32
CA LEU A 397 16.82 30.14 21.44
C LEU A 397 16.28 30.53 20.05
N GLU A 398 15.31 31.43 19.97
CA GLU A 398 14.79 31.94 18.70
C GLU A 398 15.81 32.81 17.94
N MET A 399 16.62 33.60 18.61
CA MET A 399 17.64 34.42 17.96
C MET A 399 18.79 33.59 17.37
N MET A 400 19.22 32.53 18.04
CA MET A 400 20.26 31.64 17.53
C MET A 400 19.79 30.87 16.29
N HIS A 401 18.57 30.36 16.28
CA HIS A 401 18.01 29.69 15.10
C HIS A 401 17.68 30.65 13.94
N ARG A 402 17.18 31.85 14.22
CA ARG A 402 16.84 32.84 13.17
C ARG A 402 18.04 33.27 12.33
N GLN A 403 19.18 33.51 12.92
CA GLN A 403 20.36 34.02 12.18
C GLN A 403 20.96 32.98 11.23
N GLU A 404 20.86 31.68 11.54
CA GLU A 404 21.32 30.61 10.63
C GLU A 404 20.33 30.25 9.54
N GLU A 405 19.03 30.23 9.84
CA GLU A 405 17.99 29.87 8.88
C GLU A 405 17.72 30.97 7.85
N GLU A 406 17.65 32.25 8.24
CA GLU A 406 17.32 33.33 7.31
C GLU A 406 18.34 33.52 6.19
N LYS A 407 19.63 33.35 6.47
CA LYS A 407 20.68 33.48 5.43
C LYS A 407 20.70 32.31 4.44
N LYS A 408 20.39 31.09 4.87
CA LYS A 408 20.38 29.89 3.97
C LYS A 408 19.07 29.76 3.19
N SER A 409 17.98 30.27 3.75
CA SER A 409 16.63 30.14 3.19
C SER A 409 16.37 31.02 1.97
N GLN A 410 17.06 32.16 1.87
CA GLN A 410 16.71 33.21 0.90
C GLN A 410 16.87 32.79 -0.56
N TYR A 411 17.75 31.80 -0.85
CA TYR A 411 18.02 31.32 -2.21
C TYR A 411 17.60 29.87 -2.45
N LEU A 412 17.53 29.02 -1.41
CA LEU A 412 17.29 27.59 -1.57
C LEU A 412 15.84 27.29 -2.01
N VAL A 413 14.87 27.98 -1.41
CA VAL A 413 13.44 27.78 -1.73
C VAL A 413 13.10 28.25 -3.14
N PRO A 414 13.44 29.50 -3.58
CA PRO A 414 13.15 29.90 -4.95
C PRO A 414 13.95 29.08 -5.98
N PHE A 415 15.17 28.68 -5.69
CA PHE A 415 15.94 27.79 -6.56
C PHE A 415 15.28 26.41 -6.69
N GLY A 416 14.86 25.80 -5.58
CA GLY A 416 14.14 24.52 -5.57
C GLY A 416 12.84 24.56 -6.37
N LEU A 417 12.05 25.64 -6.24
CA LEU A 417 10.83 25.84 -7.03
C LEU A 417 11.12 25.97 -8.53
N VAL A 418 12.15 26.73 -8.91
CA VAL A 418 12.55 26.87 -10.32
C VAL A 418 12.98 25.51 -10.90
N VAL A 419 13.81 24.75 -10.17
CA VAL A 419 14.25 23.43 -10.61
C VAL A 419 13.07 22.48 -10.79
N VAL A 420 12.13 22.46 -9.84
CA VAL A 420 10.93 21.62 -9.92
C VAL A 420 10.07 22.02 -11.13
N ILE A 421 9.81 23.30 -11.32
CA ILE A 421 8.99 23.79 -12.44
C ILE A 421 9.67 23.43 -13.79
N CYS A 422 10.96 23.69 -13.92
CA CYS A 422 11.71 23.35 -15.14
C CYS A 422 11.72 21.85 -15.43
N SER A 423 11.87 21.03 -14.37
CA SER A 423 11.87 19.57 -14.50
C SER A 423 10.49 19.05 -14.93
N ILE A 424 9.41 19.60 -14.39
CA ILE A 424 8.04 19.25 -14.78
C ILE A 424 7.78 19.61 -16.24
N LEU A 425 8.13 20.82 -16.64
CA LEU A 425 7.96 21.28 -18.03
C LEU A 425 8.76 20.42 -19.01
N GLY A 426 10.01 20.07 -18.62
CA GLY A 426 10.89 19.20 -19.41
C GLY A 426 10.32 17.78 -19.53
N LEU A 427 9.89 17.20 -18.42
CA LEU A 427 9.30 15.87 -18.37
C LEU A 427 7.98 15.81 -19.17
N GLN A 428 7.14 16.84 -19.03
CA GLN A 428 5.89 16.92 -19.77
C GLN A 428 6.10 17.05 -21.28
N ASN A 429 7.11 17.85 -21.68
CA ASN A 429 7.48 17.95 -23.10
C ASN A 429 8.00 16.62 -23.64
N TYR A 430 8.86 15.93 -22.88
CA TYR A 430 9.36 14.61 -23.24
C TYR A 430 8.24 13.59 -23.40
N VAL A 431 7.35 13.49 -22.41
CA VAL A 431 6.24 12.52 -22.39
C VAL A 431 5.19 12.79 -23.47
N ASN A 432 4.91 14.05 -23.78
CA ASN A 432 3.98 14.41 -24.87
C ASN A 432 4.49 13.99 -26.25
N HIS A 433 5.82 13.83 -26.43
CA HIS A 433 6.43 13.45 -27.70
C HIS A 433 7.05 12.04 -27.68
N SER A 434 6.82 11.29 -26.60
CA SER A 434 7.34 9.94 -26.47
C SER A 434 6.43 8.93 -27.19
N ALA A 435 7.06 8.02 -27.92
CA ALA A 435 6.45 6.79 -28.43
C ALA A 435 7.35 5.63 -28.06
N ALA A 436 6.78 4.45 -27.94
CA ALA A 436 7.54 3.27 -27.56
C ALA A 436 7.35 2.14 -28.58
N THR A 437 8.44 1.74 -29.20
CA THR A 437 8.45 0.61 -30.16
C THR A 437 8.23 -0.69 -29.40
N VAL A 438 7.26 -1.48 -29.83
CA VAL A 438 6.90 -2.78 -29.24
C VAL A 438 7.52 -3.92 -30.02
N VAL A 439 7.41 -3.86 -31.35
CA VAL A 439 7.95 -4.86 -32.24
C VAL A 439 8.67 -4.16 -33.38
N ARG A 440 9.89 -4.61 -33.65
CA ARG A 440 10.68 -4.15 -34.77
C ARG A 440 11.21 -5.37 -35.53
N LYS A 441 10.77 -5.55 -36.76
CA LYS A 441 11.27 -6.60 -37.65
C LYS A 441 12.08 -5.97 -38.76
N GLU A 442 13.30 -6.43 -38.90
CA GLU A 442 14.22 -6.05 -39.96
C GLU A 442 14.45 -7.27 -40.91
N ASP A 443 14.66 -7.01 -42.19
CA ASP A 443 15.04 -8.05 -43.13
C ASP A 443 16.55 -8.39 -43.01
N SER A 444 17.00 -9.36 -43.79
CA SER A 444 18.42 -9.79 -43.81
C SER A 444 19.40 -8.68 -44.23
N SER A 445 18.92 -7.57 -44.75
CA SER A 445 19.72 -6.39 -45.12
C SER A 445 19.70 -5.29 -44.04
N GLY A 446 18.99 -5.49 -42.91
CA GLY A 446 18.81 -4.50 -41.86
C GLY A 446 17.78 -3.44 -42.17
N LYS A 447 16.95 -3.63 -43.23
CA LYS A 447 15.86 -2.72 -43.56
C LYS A 447 14.63 -3.05 -42.73
N LEU A 448 14.02 -2.02 -42.11
CA LEU A 448 12.82 -2.15 -41.29
C LEU A 448 11.63 -2.61 -42.17
N VAL A 449 11.10 -3.78 -41.86
CA VAL A 449 9.96 -4.40 -42.61
C VAL A 449 8.65 -4.14 -41.90
N SER A 450 8.61 -4.28 -40.59
CA SER A 450 7.42 -3.97 -39.80
C SER A 450 7.76 -3.40 -38.46
N VAL A 451 6.91 -2.50 -38.00
CA VAL A 451 7.03 -1.90 -36.67
C VAL A 451 5.64 -1.88 -36.01
N SER A 452 5.60 -2.11 -34.71
CA SER A 452 4.43 -1.83 -33.88
C SER A 452 4.88 -0.96 -32.72
N GLU A 453 4.18 0.12 -32.49
CA GLU A 453 4.50 1.07 -31.43
C GLU A 453 3.28 1.50 -30.62
N TYR A 454 3.49 1.87 -29.37
CA TYR A 454 2.52 2.64 -28.62
C TYR A 454 2.82 4.12 -28.83
N ALA A 455 1.83 4.84 -29.31
CA ALA A 455 1.93 6.28 -29.54
C ALA A 455 0.68 7.00 -29.01
N LYS A 456 0.87 8.22 -28.56
CA LYS A 456 -0.25 9.08 -28.18
C LYS A 456 -0.93 9.62 -29.40
N GLY A 457 -2.26 9.60 -29.38
CA GLY A 457 -3.11 10.17 -30.39
C GLY A 457 -4.14 11.09 -29.77
N LYS A 458 -4.47 12.17 -30.49
CA LYS A 458 -5.56 13.06 -30.14
C LYS A 458 -6.77 12.71 -31.02
N VAL A 459 -7.89 12.43 -30.37
CA VAL A 459 -9.16 12.19 -31.08
C VAL A 459 -9.62 13.51 -31.70
N ILE A 460 -9.67 13.54 -33.06
CA ILE A 460 -10.11 14.71 -33.81
C ILE A 460 -11.64 14.72 -33.88
N ARG A 461 -12.21 13.60 -34.36
CA ARG A 461 -13.65 13.43 -34.49
C ARG A 461 -14.05 11.97 -34.50
N ARG A 462 -15.31 11.72 -34.17
CA ARG A 462 -15.96 10.41 -34.36
C ARG A 462 -16.62 10.41 -35.76
N LEU A 463 -16.20 9.48 -36.60
CA LEU A 463 -16.71 9.37 -37.99
C LEU A 463 -18.02 8.59 -38.01
N GLU A 464 -18.08 7.47 -37.30
CA GLU A 464 -19.23 6.58 -37.34
C GLU A 464 -19.36 5.84 -35.98
N ARG A 465 -20.63 5.50 -35.64
CA ARG A 465 -20.95 4.67 -34.50
C ARG A 465 -21.93 3.60 -34.89
N ASN A 466 -21.43 2.37 -35.06
CA ASN A 466 -22.21 1.24 -35.52
C ASN A 466 -22.44 0.22 -34.40
N ALA A 467 -23.70 -0.16 -34.18
CA ALA A 467 -24.02 -1.26 -33.28
C ALA A 467 -23.93 -2.58 -34.07
N GLU A 468 -22.88 -3.36 -33.84
CA GLU A 468 -22.67 -4.62 -34.58
C GLU A 468 -23.48 -5.76 -33.94
N THR A 469 -23.71 -5.71 -32.63
CA THR A 469 -24.54 -6.66 -31.89
C THR A 469 -25.34 -5.95 -30.79
N GLU A 470 -26.26 -6.66 -30.15
CA GLU A 470 -26.92 -6.13 -28.93
C GLU A 470 -25.91 -5.79 -27.80
N SER A 471 -24.72 -6.38 -27.83
CA SER A 471 -23.70 -6.27 -26.79
C SER A 471 -22.52 -5.36 -27.14
N THR A 472 -22.25 -5.06 -28.41
CA THR A 472 -21.06 -4.28 -28.82
C THR A 472 -21.42 -3.12 -29.74
N VAL A 473 -20.71 -2.01 -29.55
CA VAL A 473 -20.72 -0.83 -30.43
C VAL A 473 -19.32 -0.61 -30.96
N HIS A 474 -19.19 -0.33 -32.22
CA HIS A 474 -17.94 0.09 -32.84
C HIS A 474 -17.98 1.57 -33.13
N ASP A 475 -17.09 2.33 -32.46
CA ASP A 475 -16.82 3.72 -32.77
C ASP A 475 -15.66 3.77 -33.78
N ILE A 476 -15.86 4.44 -34.88
CA ILE A 476 -14.80 4.75 -35.86
C ILE A 476 -14.32 6.16 -35.53
N LEU A 477 -13.08 6.27 -35.06
CA LEU A 477 -12.47 7.50 -34.61
C LEU A 477 -11.38 7.95 -35.59
N GLU A 478 -11.33 9.21 -35.93
CA GLU A 478 -10.20 9.85 -36.59
C GLU A 478 -9.28 10.42 -35.52
N ILE A 479 -8.02 9.98 -35.48
CA ILE A 479 -7.03 10.30 -34.46
C ILE A 479 -5.76 10.82 -35.15
N GLU A 480 -5.25 11.96 -34.69
CA GLU A 480 -3.95 12.51 -35.06
C GLU A 480 -2.87 11.97 -34.11
N LEU A 481 -1.84 11.32 -34.66
CA LEU A 481 -0.72 10.83 -33.85
C LEU A 481 0.21 11.98 -33.45
N LEU A 482 0.42 12.11 -32.13
CA LEU A 482 1.24 13.18 -31.55
C LEU A 482 2.72 12.80 -31.44
N ALA A 483 3.05 11.49 -31.55
CA ALA A 483 4.37 10.95 -31.34
C ALA A 483 4.60 9.70 -32.17
N GLY A 484 5.85 9.21 -32.22
CA GLY A 484 6.23 7.99 -32.92
C GLY A 484 6.63 8.16 -34.38
N ILE A 485 6.82 7.04 -35.07
CA ILE A 485 7.25 7.00 -36.48
C ILE A 485 6.18 7.65 -37.39
N TYR A 486 4.91 7.52 -37.01
CA TYR A 486 3.77 8.03 -37.78
C TYR A 486 3.26 9.38 -37.25
N LYS A 487 4.08 10.15 -36.54
CA LYS A 487 3.70 11.45 -35.97
C LYS A 487 3.12 12.40 -37.03
N GLY A 488 2.00 13.05 -36.69
CA GLY A 488 1.31 14.03 -37.56
C GLY A 488 0.40 13.40 -38.61
N GLN A 489 0.31 12.08 -38.68
CA GLN A 489 -0.63 11.39 -39.57
C GLN A 489 -1.96 11.21 -38.86
N ASN A 490 -3.03 11.37 -39.64
CA ASN A 490 -4.38 11.05 -39.20
C ASN A 490 -4.69 9.59 -39.49
N LEU A 491 -5.15 8.89 -38.50
CA LEU A 491 -5.54 7.50 -38.55
C LEU A 491 -7.00 7.32 -38.28
N ILE A 492 -7.60 6.37 -38.98
CA ILE A 492 -8.94 5.89 -38.68
C ILE A 492 -8.79 4.63 -37.83
N LEU A 493 -9.19 4.71 -36.56
CA LEU A 493 -9.14 3.62 -35.63
C LEU A 493 -10.52 3.11 -35.27
N ARG A 494 -10.61 1.77 -35.14
CA ARG A 494 -11.81 1.11 -34.64
C ARG A 494 -11.71 0.97 -33.13
N ASN A 495 -12.64 1.59 -32.41
CA ASN A 495 -12.77 1.46 -30.97
C ASN A 495 -13.98 0.59 -30.64
N VAL A 496 -13.78 -0.48 -29.86
CA VAL A 496 -14.83 -1.44 -29.50
C VAL A 496 -15.37 -1.12 -28.12
N ILE A 497 -16.65 -0.78 -28.04
CA ILE A 497 -17.33 -0.47 -26.78
C ILE A 497 -18.29 -1.62 -26.44
N GLN A 498 -18.12 -2.25 -25.30
CA GLN A 498 -19.01 -3.29 -24.80
C GLN A 498 -20.16 -2.66 -24.01
N LYS A 499 -21.40 -2.68 -24.56
CA LYS A 499 -22.57 -2.13 -23.89
C LYS A 499 -22.88 -2.78 -22.53
N LYS A 500 -22.60 -4.09 -22.41
CA LYS A 500 -22.81 -4.84 -21.16
C LYS A 500 -21.78 -4.54 -20.08
N MET A 501 -20.63 -3.94 -20.45
CA MET A 501 -19.54 -3.58 -19.56
C MET A 501 -18.96 -2.22 -19.94
N PRO A 502 -19.74 -1.13 -19.86
CA PRO A 502 -19.30 0.19 -20.34
C PRO A 502 -18.09 0.71 -19.55
N LEU A 503 -17.91 0.26 -18.31
CA LEU A 503 -16.77 0.66 -17.45
C LEU A 503 -15.42 0.04 -17.90
N LEU A 504 -15.45 -1.06 -18.66
CA LEU A 504 -14.25 -1.73 -19.18
C LEU A 504 -13.90 -1.29 -20.61
N THR A 505 -14.52 -0.23 -21.09
CA THR A 505 -14.31 0.27 -22.44
C THR A 505 -13.91 1.75 -22.40
N ILE A 506 -13.19 2.18 -23.41
CA ILE A 506 -12.72 3.55 -23.51
C ILE A 506 -13.65 4.33 -24.46
N PRO A 507 -14.72 4.98 -23.97
CA PRO A 507 -15.62 5.76 -24.79
C PRO A 507 -14.98 7.11 -25.16
N ALA A 508 -13.90 7.07 -25.95
CA ALA A 508 -13.12 8.25 -26.30
C ALA A 508 -13.95 9.28 -27.08
N GLU A 509 -13.82 10.54 -26.70
CA GLU A 509 -14.53 11.68 -27.30
C GLU A 509 -13.57 12.63 -28.05
N PRO A 510 -14.07 13.45 -28.97
CA PRO A 510 -13.26 14.46 -29.65
C PRO A 510 -12.56 15.39 -28.64
N GLY A 511 -11.26 15.49 -28.80
CA GLY A 511 -10.37 16.25 -27.88
C GLY A 511 -9.59 15.39 -26.90
N ASP A 512 -10.00 14.14 -26.65
CA ASP A 512 -9.31 13.24 -25.73
C ASP A 512 -7.94 12.83 -26.27
N ILE A 513 -7.01 12.64 -25.36
CA ILE A 513 -5.70 12.04 -25.65
C ILE A 513 -5.76 10.57 -25.21
N VAL A 514 -5.52 9.70 -26.18
CA VAL A 514 -5.54 8.25 -25.98
C VAL A 514 -4.20 7.64 -26.32
N LEU A 515 -3.87 6.51 -25.73
CA LEU A 515 -2.74 5.70 -26.10
C LEU A 515 -3.20 4.68 -27.14
N CYS A 516 -2.60 4.73 -28.32
CA CYS A 516 -2.91 3.85 -29.43
C CYS A 516 -1.79 2.86 -29.65
N ARG A 517 -2.14 1.60 -29.94
CA ARG A 517 -1.21 0.64 -30.53
C ARG A 517 -1.34 0.71 -32.04
N VAL A 518 -0.28 1.10 -32.69
CA VAL A 518 -0.21 1.30 -34.15
C VAL A 518 0.84 0.36 -34.72
N GLY A 519 0.53 -0.32 -35.80
CA GLY A 519 1.47 -1.22 -36.47
C GLY A 519 1.38 -1.12 -37.99
N GLY A 520 2.51 -1.38 -38.66
CA GLY A 520 2.59 -1.35 -40.11
C GLY A 520 4.01 -1.44 -40.61
N SER A 521 4.20 -1.13 -41.90
CA SER A 521 5.52 -0.86 -42.48
C SER A 521 5.90 0.63 -42.27
N PRO A 522 7.18 1.01 -42.40
CA PRO A 522 7.56 2.42 -42.27
C PRO A 522 6.83 3.38 -43.20
N ASP A 523 6.42 2.87 -44.38
CA ASP A 523 5.75 3.64 -45.43
C ASP A 523 4.22 3.53 -45.42
N GLN A 524 3.65 2.50 -44.73
CA GLN A 524 2.21 2.26 -44.68
C GLN A 524 1.78 1.75 -43.31
N ILE A 525 0.80 2.41 -42.74
CA ILE A 525 0.16 1.96 -41.51
C ILE A 525 -0.70 0.73 -41.78
N GLY A 526 -0.48 -0.34 -41.01
CA GLY A 526 -1.22 -1.60 -41.14
C GLY A 526 -2.59 -1.57 -40.44
N LEU A 527 -3.29 -2.70 -40.48
CA LEU A 527 -4.67 -2.85 -40.00
C LEU A 527 -4.84 -3.01 -38.49
N VAL A 528 -3.74 -3.18 -37.72
CA VAL A 528 -3.82 -3.42 -36.25
C VAL A 528 -3.66 -2.12 -35.52
N ASN A 529 -4.74 -1.38 -35.41
CA ASN A 529 -4.76 -0.10 -34.75
C ASN A 529 -5.88 -0.12 -33.70
N LEU A 530 -5.51 -0.04 -32.43
CA LEU A 530 -6.43 -0.12 -31.29
C LEU A 530 -6.18 1.04 -30.32
N VAL A 531 -7.26 1.60 -29.79
CA VAL A 531 -7.19 2.44 -28.60
C VAL A 531 -6.98 1.51 -27.40
N GLN A 532 -5.92 1.73 -26.63
CA GLN A 532 -5.55 0.87 -25.50
C GLN A 532 -5.90 1.51 -24.15
N GLU A 533 -5.58 2.81 -23.98
CA GLU A 533 -5.74 3.53 -22.73
C GLU A 533 -5.98 5.03 -22.96
N TYR A 534 -6.48 5.72 -21.92
CA TYR A 534 -6.42 7.18 -21.85
C TYR A 534 -5.00 7.68 -21.56
N GLY A 535 -4.66 8.87 -22.02
CA GLY A 535 -3.38 9.54 -21.72
C GLY A 535 -3.37 10.17 -20.33
N ARG A 536 -3.24 9.36 -19.27
CA ARG A 536 -3.30 9.75 -17.85
C ARG A 536 -2.02 10.40 -17.35
N ASP A 537 -0.88 10.06 -17.93
CA ASP A 537 0.47 10.49 -17.53
C ASP A 537 0.63 12.01 -17.45
N ARG A 538 -0.02 12.76 -18.34
CA ARG A 538 0.01 14.22 -18.33
C ARG A 538 -0.54 14.81 -17.03
N PHE A 539 -1.66 14.30 -16.56
CA PHE A 539 -2.27 14.76 -15.32
C PHE A 539 -1.44 14.33 -14.10
N LEU A 540 -0.89 13.11 -14.13
CA LEU A 540 -0.01 12.61 -13.06
C LEU A 540 1.25 13.47 -12.91
N ILE A 541 1.90 13.87 -14.01
CA ILE A 541 3.07 14.76 -13.98
C ILE A 541 2.69 16.12 -13.35
N TRP A 542 1.54 16.67 -13.72
CA TRP A 542 1.05 17.91 -13.13
C TRP A 542 0.80 17.77 -11.63
N MET A 543 0.10 16.72 -11.22
CA MET A 543 -0.18 16.46 -9.80
C MET A 543 1.08 16.20 -9.00
N PHE A 544 2.04 15.47 -9.57
CA PHE A 544 3.35 15.28 -8.96
C PHE A 544 4.09 16.62 -8.77
N GLY A 545 4.03 17.48 -9.77
CA GLY A 545 4.56 18.83 -9.66
C GLY A 545 3.90 19.67 -8.57
N VAL A 546 2.57 19.63 -8.48
CA VAL A 546 1.83 20.30 -7.40
C VAL A 546 2.25 19.77 -6.05
N MET A 547 2.41 18.45 -5.90
CA MET A 547 2.90 17.83 -4.68
C MET A 547 4.28 18.38 -4.27
N LEU A 548 5.24 18.41 -5.20
CA LEU A 548 6.57 18.93 -4.93
C LEU A 548 6.55 20.41 -4.51
N VAL A 549 5.74 21.23 -5.20
CA VAL A 549 5.56 22.64 -4.86
C VAL A 549 4.97 22.79 -3.45
N VAL A 550 3.93 22.01 -3.11
CA VAL A 550 3.30 22.05 -1.77
C VAL A 550 4.30 21.64 -0.68
N ILE A 551 5.10 20.61 -0.91
CA ILE A 551 6.17 20.18 0.01
C ILE A 551 7.17 21.33 0.25
N ILE A 552 7.62 22.01 -0.82
CA ILE A 552 8.57 23.12 -0.71
C ILE A 552 7.94 24.34 0.00
N LEU A 553 6.70 24.68 -0.33
CA LEU A 553 6.03 25.84 0.27
C LEU A 553 5.78 25.68 1.77
N VAL A 554 5.30 24.51 2.20
CA VAL A 554 5.03 24.22 3.61
C VAL A 554 6.33 23.93 4.37
N GLY A 555 7.18 23.09 3.79
CA GLY A 555 8.43 22.63 4.41
C GLY A 555 9.57 23.64 4.35
N ARG A 556 9.52 24.64 3.44
CA ARG A 556 10.63 25.58 3.18
C ARG A 556 11.93 24.84 2.85
N ASN A 557 13.00 25.10 3.61
CA ASN A 557 14.31 24.47 3.41
C ASN A 557 14.25 22.95 3.61
N GLU A 558 13.54 22.49 4.64
CA GLU A 558 13.32 21.07 4.89
C GLU A 558 12.51 20.44 3.75
N GLY A 559 11.54 21.18 3.19
CA GLY A 559 10.80 20.73 2.01
C GLY A 559 11.68 20.53 0.78
N VAL A 560 12.66 21.42 0.51
CA VAL A 560 13.62 21.22 -0.58
C VAL A 560 14.48 19.98 -0.34
N ARG A 561 14.95 19.78 0.89
CA ARG A 561 15.74 18.60 1.27
C ARG A 561 14.93 17.32 1.11
N THR A 562 13.65 17.33 1.51
CA THR A 562 12.71 16.23 1.33
C THR A 562 12.55 15.88 -0.15
N VAL A 563 12.37 16.88 -1.02
CA VAL A 563 12.28 16.66 -2.47
C VAL A 563 13.56 16.03 -3.02
N ILE A 564 14.73 16.48 -2.58
CA ILE A 564 16.02 15.91 -3.00
C ILE A 564 16.13 14.44 -2.53
N ALA A 565 15.76 14.17 -1.28
CA ALA A 565 15.75 12.83 -0.71
C ALA A 565 14.81 11.89 -1.49
N MET A 566 13.61 12.35 -1.78
CA MET A 566 12.60 11.59 -2.53
C MET A 566 13.06 11.27 -3.97
N VAL A 567 13.64 12.25 -4.67
CA VAL A 567 14.24 12.03 -6.00
C VAL A 567 15.40 11.04 -5.89
N GLY A 568 16.27 11.19 -4.88
CA GLY A 568 17.36 10.26 -4.63
C GLY A 568 16.89 8.83 -4.40
N SER A 569 15.83 8.64 -3.61
CA SER A 569 15.20 7.35 -3.38
C SER A 569 14.64 6.74 -4.67
N GLY A 570 13.95 7.55 -5.47
CA GLY A 570 13.46 7.12 -6.80
C GLY A 570 14.58 6.71 -7.76
N LEU A 571 15.70 7.43 -7.77
CA LEU A 571 16.89 7.07 -8.57
C LEU A 571 17.51 5.74 -8.12
N ILE A 572 17.59 5.49 -6.82
CA ILE A 572 18.07 4.21 -6.27
C ILE A 572 17.16 3.06 -6.74
N ILE A 573 15.84 3.24 -6.65
CA ILE A 573 14.89 2.24 -7.11
C ILE A 573 15.05 1.99 -8.62
N TYR A 574 15.05 3.05 -9.42
CA TYR A 574 15.02 2.94 -10.87
C TYR A 574 16.36 2.48 -11.47
N PHE A 575 17.51 2.97 -10.98
CA PHE A 575 18.83 2.69 -11.56
C PHE A 575 19.61 1.58 -10.85
N PHE A 576 19.27 1.25 -9.62
CA PHE A 576 19.96 0.21 -8.86
C PHE A 576 19.05 -1.00 -8.60
N MET A 577 17.92 -0.82 -7.93
CA MET A 577 17.08 -1.92 -7.47
C MET A 577 16.43 -2.69 -8.63
N LEU A 578 15.68 -2.01 -9.50
CA LEU A 578 14.96 -2.65 -10.60
C LEU A 578 15.88 -3.34 -11.61
N PRO A 579 17.02 -2.75 -12.05
CA PRO A 579 17.93 -3.43 -12.99
C PRO A 579 18.59 -4.68 -12.39
N LEU A 580 18.92 -4.66 -11.09
CA LEU A 580 19.51 -5.83 -10.44
C LEU A 580 18.50 -6.97 -10.31
N ILE A 581 17.25 -6.67 -9.98
CA ILE A 581 16.18 -7.67 -9.93
C ILE A 581 15.91 -8.21 -11.35
N ALA A 582 15.78 -7.34 -12.36
CA ALA A 582 15.61 -7.74 -13.76
C ALA A 582 16.78 -8.59 -14.29
N GLY A 583 17.98 -8.38 -13.77
CA GLY A 583 19.16 -9.18 -14.06
C GLY A 583 19.21 -10.56 -13.40
N GLY A 584 18.13 -11.01 -12.74
CA GLY A 584 18.02 -12.34 -12.12
C GLY A 584 18.63 -12.47 -10.72
N ASN A 585 19.00 -11.35 -10.07
CA ASN A 585 19.48 -11.41 -8.68
C ASN A 585 18.32 -11.62 -7.71
N PRO A 586 18.56 -12.21 -6.51
CA PRO A 586 17.51 -12.51 -5.53
C PRO A 586 16.76 -11.24 -5.08
N PRO A 587 15.47 -11.08 -5.40
CA PRO A 587 14.71 -9.85 -5.16
C PRO A 587 14.71 -9.39 -3.70
N VAL A 588 14.50 -10.30 -2.75
CA VAL A 588 14.48 -9.98 -1.31
C VAL A 588 15.81 -9.38 -0.85
N LEU A 589 16.93 -9.96 -1.27
CA LEU A 589 18.26 -9.44 -0.90
C LEU A 589 18.50 -8.04 -1.48
N ILE A 590 18.18 -7.86 -2.76
CA ILE A 590 18.34 -6.56 -3.44
C ILE A 590 17.49 -5.49 -2.77
N VAL A 591 16.25 -5.83 -2.37
CA VAL A 591 15.37 -4.87 -1.68
C VAL A 591 15.91 -4.51 -0.29
N VAL A 592 16.43 -5.46 0.49
CA VAL A 592 17.04 -5.15 1.80
C VAL A 592 18.24 -4.22 1.63
N LEU A 593 19.13 -4.47 0.66
CA LEU A 593 20.27 -3.59 0.37
C LEU A 593 19.83 -2.21 -0.10
N SER A 594 18.88 -2.16 -1.04
CA SER A 594 18.32 -0.90 -1.54
C SER A 594 17.62 -0.10 -0.43
N SER A 595 16.93 -0.78 0.49
CA SER A 595 16.29 -0.15 1.66
C SER A 595 17.32 0.57 2.55
N GLY A 596 18.49 -0.02 2.74
CA GLY A 596 19.59 0.64 3.46
C GLY A 596 20.11 1.88 2.73
N MET A 597 20.26 1.81 1.42
CA MET A 597 20.70 2.96 0.60
C MET A 597 19.64 4.08 0.60
N ILE A 598 18.37 3.72 0.48
CA ILE A 598 17.24 4.67 0.52
C ILE A 598 17.14 5.33 1.89
N ALA A 599 17.18 4.54 2.98
CA ALA A 599 17.16 5.09 4.34
C ALA A 599 18.36 6.02 4.60
N PHE A 600 19.55 5.65 4.12
CA PHE A 600 20.73 6.50 4.21
C PHE A 600 20.55 7.81 3.43
N CYS A 601 20.14 7.71 2.17
CA CYS A 601 19.90 8.86 1.31
C CYS A 601 18.84 9.80 1.93
N SER A 602 17.67 9.27 2.27
CA SER A 602 16.57 10.05 2.83
C SER A 602 16.99 10.75 4.13
N LEU A 603 17.50 10.02 5.11
CA LEU A 603 17.85 10.59 6.41
C LEU A 603 19.04 11.56 6.36
N VAL A 604 20.06 11.30 5.53
CA VAL A 604 21.21 12.20 5.39
C VAL A 604 20.83 13.51 4.73
N PHE A 605 19.96 13.49 3.72
CA PHE A 605 19.51 14.72 3.07
C PHE A 605 18.53 15.51 3.92
N VAL A 606 17.59 14.85 4.62
CA VAL A 606 16.58 15.54 5.43
C VAL A 606 17.19 16.07 6.73
N ILE A 607 17.92 15.25 7.48
CA ILE A 607 18.37 15.57 8.86
C ILE A 607 19.84 16.01 8.87
N GLY A 608 20.59 15.54 7.90
CA GLY A 608 22.05 15.74 7.85
C GLY A 608 22.85 14.56 8.42
N PRO A 609 24.19 14.51 8.17
CA PRO A 609 25.04 13.43 8.66
C PRO A 609 25.29 13.61 10.16
N SER A 610 24.54 12.90 10.97
CA SER A 610 24.61 12.94 12.44
C SER A 610 24.61 11.53 13.02
N ARG A 611 24.97 11.39 14.29
CA ARG A 611 24.98 10.11 15.00
C ARG A 611 23.60 9.48 15.04
N LYS A 612 22.53 10.28 15.21
CA LYS A 612 21.14 9.82 15.18
C LYS A 612 20.78 9.27 13.81
N THR A 613 21.23 9.92 12.73
CA THR A 613 20.98 9.48 11.35
C THR A 613 21.59 8.10 11.12
N PHE A 614 22.86 7.89 11.47
CA PHE A 614 23.50 6.58 11.31
C PHE A 614 22.85 5.49 12.17
N SER A 615 22.48 5.84 13.43
CA SER A 615 21.74 4.94 14.29
C SER A 615 20.39 4.52 13.69
N ALA A 616 19.64 5.47 13.16
CA ALA A 616 18.35 5.22 12.50
C ALA A 616 18.49 4.35 11.23
N VAL A 617 19.49 4.62 10.39
CA VAL A 617 19.76 3.81 9.17
C VAL A 617 20.05 2.36 9.54
N ILE A 618 20.95 2.09 10.49
CA ILE A 618 21.31 0.74 10.91
C ILE A 618 20.09 0.02 11.50
N SER A 619 19.30 0.73 12.31
CA SER A 619 18.10 0.18 12.93
C SER A 619 17.01 -0.14 11.91
N THR A 620 16.82 0.71 10.92
CA THR A 620 15.91 0.46 9.80
C THR A 620 16.33 -0.77 9.01
N MET A 621 17.62 -0.87 8.65
CA MET A 621 18.13 -2.05 7.96
C MET A 621 17.91 -3.33 8.77
N ALA A 622 18.19 -3.30 10.07
CA ALA A 622 17.96 -4.44 10.95
C ALA A 622 16.47 -4.83 10.99
N GLY A 623 15.57 -3.85 11.12
CA GLY A 623 14.12 -4.10 11.14
C GLY A 623 13.59 -4.67 9.82
N VAL A 624 14.01 -4.10 8.69
CA VAL A 624 13.64 -4.61 7.35
C VAL A 624 14.21 -6.02 7.13
N THR A 625 15.44 -6.29 7.60
CA THR A 625 16.04 -7.63 7.50
C THR A 625 15.26 -8.66 8.31
N ILE A 626 14.87 -8.33 9.56
CA ILE A 626 14.07 -9.23 10.40
C ILE A 626 12.69 -9.47 9.79
N ALA A 627 12.04 -8.42 9.31
CA ALA A 627 10.77 -8.56 8.59
C ALA A 627 10.93 -9.44 7.35
N GLY A 628 12.02 -9.28 6.59
CA GLY A 628 12.37 -10.13 5.46
C GLY A 628 12.52 -11.60 5.83
N LEU A 629 13.18 -11.89 6.94
CA LEU A 629 13.29 -13.27 7.45
C LEU A 629 11.91 -13.85 7.82
N ILE A 630 11.07 -13.06 8.50
CA ILE A 630 9.69 -13.48 8.84
C ILE A 630 8.90 -13.80 7.57
N VAL A 631 8.99 -12.95 6.56
CA VAL A 631 8.26 -13.10 5.29
C VAL A 631 8.75 -14.34 4.53
N VAL A 632 10.08 -14.58 4.44
CA VAL A 632 10.66 -15.76 3.80
C VAL A 632 10.27 -17.04 4.53
N ILE A 633 10.29 -17.03 5.86
CA ILE A 633 9.83 -18.19 6.66
C ILE A 633 8.32 -18.41 6.42
N SER A 634 7.54 -17.35 6.39
CA SER A 634 6.07 -17.41 6.17
C SER A 634 5.71 -18.01 4.82
N GLN A 635 6.51 -17.76 3.78
CA GLN A 635 6.32 -18.31 2.45
C GLN A 635 6.25 -19.84 2.47
N HIS A 636 7.14 -20.47 3.27
CA HIS A 636 7.19 -21.95 3.37
C HIS A 636 5.87 -22.55 3.89
N TYR A 637 5.20 -21.85 4.82
CA TYR A 637 3.95 -22.32 5.42
C TYR A 637 2.69 -21.86 4.68
N LEU A 638 2.79 -20.75 3.94
CA LEU A 638 1.65 -20.15 3.25
C LEU A 638 1.55 -20.59 1.78
N HIS A 639 2.58 -21.24 1.25
CA HIS A 639 2.60 -21.76 -0.12
C HIS A 639 2.17 -20.72 -1.15
N PHE A 640 2.76 -19.50 -1.09
CA PHE A 640 2.52 -18.50 -2.11
C PHE A 640 3.18 -18.91 -3.43
N SER A 641 2.45 -18.69 -4.52
CA SER A 641 2.95 -18.91 -5.88
C SER A 641 3.71 -17.70 -6.44
N GLY A 642 3.42 -16.50 -5.91
CA GLY A 642 3.81 -15.22 -6.49
C GLY A 642 2.84 -14.74 -7.57
N MET A 643 1.83 -15.57 -7.89
CA MET A 643 0.77 -15.29 -8.87
C MET A 643 -0.45 -14.61 -8.23
N GLU A 644 -0.33 -14.23 -6.97
CA GLU A 644 -1.34 -13.51 -6.22
C GLU A 644 -1.57 -12.08 -6.75
N ASN A 645 -0.72 -11.63 -7.68
CA ASN A 645 -0.95 -10.45 -8.49
C ASN A 645 -1.25 -10.92 -9.93
N ALA A 646 -2.32 -10.42 -10.54
CA ALA A 646 -2.77 -10.82 -11.87
C ALA A 646 -1.77 -10.54 -12.98
N ILE A 647 -1.07 -9.41 -12.87
CA ILE A 647 -0.02 -9.07 -13.83
C ILE A 647 1.03 -10.18 -13.87
N SER A 648 1.32 -10.83 -12.72
CA SER A 648 2.23 -11.98 -12.67
C SER A 648 1.72 -13.16 -13.49
N ALA A 649 0.40 -13.43 -13.42
CA ALA A 649 -0.22 -14.53 -14.17
C ALA A 649 -0.15 -14.28 -15.67
N ASP A 650 -0.54 -13.07 -16.11
CA ASP A 650 -0.50 -12.68 -17.53
C ASP A 650 0.93 -12.74 -18.10
N ILE A 651 1.94 -12.33 -17.31
CA ILE A 651 3.35 -12.38 -17.72
C ILE A 651 3.82 -13.82 -17.89
N VAL A 652 3.50 -14.70 -16.95
CA VAL A 652 3.92 -16.11 -16.99
C VAL A 652 3.26 -16.83 -18.17
N GLU A 653 1.97 -16.58 -18.41
CA GLU A 653 1.25 -17.16 -19.51
C GLU A 653 1.84 -16.70 -20.87
N ALA A 654 2.26 -15.41 -20.93
CA ALA A 654 2.77 -14.84 -22.17
C ALA A 654 4.22 -15.21 -22.49
N VAL A 655 5.09 -15.49 -21.50
CA VAL A 655 6.55 -15.37 -21.71
C VAL A 655 7.41 -16.50 -21.14
N GLY A 656 6.89 -17.33 -20.23
CA GLY A 656 7.67 -18.41 -19.63
C GLY A 656 8.94 -17.95 -18.89
N ILE A 657 8.89 -16.91 -18.08
CA ILE A 657 10.06 -16.20 -17.55
C ILE A 657 10.75 -16.88 -16.39
N PRO A 658 12.09 -16.75 -16.28
CA PRO A 658 12.90 -17.29 -15.19
C PRO A 658 12.87 -16.43 -13.91
N PHE A 659 11.79 -15.71 -13.60
CA PHE A 659 11.69 -14.93 -12.37
C PHE A 659 11.06 -15.73 -11.24
N ASP A 660 11.63 -15.64 -10.05
CA ASP A 660 10.98 -16.11 -8.84
C ASP A 660 9.93 -15.07 -8.37
N PHE A 661 8.70 -15.22 -8.91
CA PHE A 661 7.56 -14.33 -8.57
C PHE A 661 7.23 -14.36 -7.07
N ARG A 662 7.54 -15.45 -6.37
CA ARG A 662 7.40 -15.57 -4.93
C ARG A 662 8.29 -14.56 -4.23
N GLN A 663 9.57 -14.52 -4.60
CA GLN A 663 10.49 -13.53 -4.04
C GLN A 663 10.15 -12.09 -4.45
N LEU A 664 9.56 -11.86 -5.62
CA LEU A 664 9.07 -10.53 -6.02
C LEU A 664 7.90 -10.06 -5.15
N LEU A 665 6.94 -10.94 -4.87
CA LEU A 665 5.84 -10.66 -3.94
C LEU A 665 6.38 -10.27 -2.56
N LEU A 666 7.34 -11.04 -2.04
CA LEU A 666 7.97 -10.79 -0.73
C LEU A 666 8.76 -9.48 -0.74
N ALA A 667 9.49 -9.18 -1.81
CA ALA A 667 10.24 -7.94 -2.00
C ALA A 667 9.31 -6.71 -1.97
N GLY A 668 8.15 -6.80 -2.62
CA GLY A 668 7.13 -5.74 -2.58
C GLY A 668 6.61 -5.48 -1.16
N MET A 669 6.42 -6.53 -0.37
CA MET A 669 6.03 -6.39 1.04
C MET A 669 7.08 -5.62 1.86
N LEU A 670 8.38 -5.85 1.60
CA LEU A 670 9.48 -5.19 2.32
C LEU A 670 9.63 -3.71 1.94
N ILE A 671 9.41 -3.35 0.69
CA ILE A 671 9.42 -1.94 0.26
C ILE A 671 8.29 -1.18 0.96
N GLY A 672 7.10 -1.76 1.03
CA GLY A 672 5.98 -1.15 1.72
C GLY A 672 6.22 -0.91 3.22
N LEU A 673 7.05 -1.75 3.87
CA LEU A 673 7.46 -1.56 5.26
C LEU A 673 8.50 -0.44 5.43
N LEU A 674 9.37 -0.22 4.43
CA LEU A 674 10.56 0.62 4.57
C LEU A 674 10.26 2.00 5.15
N GLY A 675 9.24 2.68 4.63
CA GLY A 675 8.88 4.02 5.08
C GLY A 675 8.58 4.07 6.58
N VAL A 676 7.69 3.19 7.05
CA VAL A 676 7.28 3.15 8.46
C VAL A 676 8.44 2.75 9.37
N ALA A 677 9.35 1.88 8.91
CA ALA A 677 10.55 1.50 9.65
C ALA A 677 11.53 2.67 9.79
N VAL A 678 11.70 3.49 8.74
CA VAL A 678 12.50 4.73 8.78
C VAL A 678 11.92 5.71 9.79
N ASP A 679 10.59 5.96 9.73
CA ASP A 679 9.91 6.88 10.64
C ASP A 679 10.06 6.45 12.10
N GLY A 680 9.79 5.18 12.43
CA GLY A 680 9.95 4.65 13.78
C GLY A 680 11.40 4.75 14.31
N ALA A 681 12.39 4.49 13.46
CA ALA A 681 13.79 4.58 13.82
C ALA A 681 14.23 6.02 14.10
N ILE A 682 13.82 6.98 13.25
CA ILE A 682 14.23 8.37 13.42
C ILE A 682 13.55 9.05 14.62
N GLU A 683 12.27 8.76 14.85
CA GLU A 683 11.56 9.33 15.99
C GLU A 683 12.19 8.89 17.32
N VAL A 684 12.49 7.59 17.48
CA VAL A 684 13.15 7.07 18.68
C VAL A 684 14.57 7.65 18.83
N SER A 685 15.37 7.65 17.75
CA SER A 685 16.76 8.14 17.82
C SER A 685 16.84 9.65 18.08
N SER A 686 15.91 10.44 17.51
CA SER A 686 15.84 11.88 17.74
C SER A 686 15.45 12.21 19.19
N ALA A 687 14.42 11.52 19.71
CA ALA A 687 14.02 11.69 21.10
C ALA A 687 15.14 11.33 22.09
N MET A 688 15.90 10.28 21.79
CA MET A 688 17.04 9.88 22.62
C MET A 688 18.18 10.92 22.59
N GLU A 689 18.43 11.53 21.44
CA GLU A 689 19.41 12.62 21.33
C GLU A 689 19.00 13.84 22.16
N GLU A 690 17.73 14.24 22.10
CA GLU A 690 17.19 15.35 22.90
C GLU A 690 17.31 15.07 24.42
N VAL A 691 16.90 13.86 24.84
CA VAL A 691 17.03 13.46 26.27
C VAL A 691 18.50 13.47 26.70
N ARG A 692 19.42 13.02 25.88
CA ARG A 692 20.86 13.02 26.16
C ARG A 692 21.42 14.44 26.25
N ARG A 693 20.99 15.34 25.38
CA ARG A 693 21.37 16.77 25.44
C ARG A 693 20.89 17.44 26.71
N ALA A 694 19.64 17.12 27.11
CA ALA A 694 19.07 17.67 28.37
C ALA A 694 19.77 17.12 29.63
N ASN A 695 20.24 15.87 29.63
CA ASN A 695 20.94 15.26 30.73
C ASN A 695 22.15 14.42 30.27
N PRO A 696 23.34 15.04 30.08
CA PRO A 696 24.54 14.35 29.66
C PRO A 696 25.08 13.27 30.60
N GLN A 697 24.70 13.29 31.87
CA GLN A 697 25.12 12.32 32.89
C GLN A 697 24.27 11.05 32.93
N MET A 698 23.23 10.96 32.09
CA MET A 698 22.33 9.81 32.05
C MET A 698 23.06 8.53 31.65
N SER A 699 22.81 7.43 32.36
CA SER A 699 23.37 6.12 32.01
C SER A 699 22.76 5.58 30.69
N SER A 700 23.51 4.70 29.99
CA SER A 700 23.00 4.07 28.75
C SER A 700 21.69 3.32 29.00
N TRP A 701 21.49 2.70 30.15
CA TRP A 701 20.26 1.99 30.47
C TRP A 701 19.06 2.92 30.67
N GLN A 702 19.27 4.06 31.33
CA GLN A 702 18.23 5.10 31.45
C GLN A 702 17.88 5.69 30.09
N LEU A 703 18.88 5.88 29.23
CA LEU A 703 18.67 6.35 27.84
C LEU A 703 17.89 5.35 27.02
N ILE A 704 18.20 4.03 27.11
CA ILE A 704 17.40 2.96 26.46
C ILE A 704 15.95 2.99 26.98
N SER A 705 15.76 3.08 28.30
CA SER A 705 14.42 3.14 28.88
C SER A 705 13.63 4.35 28.38
N SER A 706 14.29 5.50 28.22
CA SER A 706 13.66 6.70 27.66
C SER A 706 13.29 6.50 26.18
N GLY A 707 14.19 5.96 25.35
CA GLY A 707 13.91 5.61 23.95
C GLY A 707 12.76 4.62 23.81
N MET A 708 12.72 3.59 24.68
CA MET A 708 11.62 2.63 24.74
C MET A 708 10.29 3.29 25.10
N ASN A 709 10.27 4.22 26.03
CA ASN A 709 9.05 4.93 26.41
C ASN A 709 8.48 5.75 25.25
N VAL A 710 9.35 6.47 24.52
CA VAL A 710 8.95 7.25 23.34
C VAL A 710 8.47 6.31 22.23
N GLY A 711 9.25 5.29 21.90
CA GLY A 711 8.88 4.34 20.83
C GLY A 711 7.55 3.63 21.12
N THR A 712 7.25 3.33 22.39
CA THR A 712 5.97 2.70 22.74
C THR A 712 4.78 3.66 22.67
N ASP A 713 4.98 4.98 22.80
CA ASP A 713 3.93 5.97 22.59
C ASP A 713 3.54 6.07 21.11
N ILE A 714 4.53 6.00 20.22
CA ILE A 714 4.36 6.09 18.78
C ILE A 714 3.73 4.80 18.20
N LEU A 715 4.06 3.65 18.80
CA LEU A 715 3.63 2.34 18.32
C LEU A 715 2.11 2.24 18.12
N GLY A 716 1.32 2.90 18.97
CA GLY A 716 -0.14 2.85 18.93
C GLY A 716 -0.76 3.50 17.70
N THR A 717 -0.17 4.54 17.17
CA THR A 717 -0.64 5.23 15.95
C THR A 717 -0.08 4.56 14.70
N MET A 718 1.22 4.26 14.66
CA MET A 718 1.89 3.69 13.48
C MET A 718 1.37 2.30 13.08
N VAL A 719 0.96 1.46 14.05
CA VAL A 719 0.35 0.16 13.74
C VAL A 719 -0.98 0.33 13.00
N ASN A 720 -1.79 1.32 13.42
CA ASN A 720 -3.04 1.64 12.73
C ASN A 720 -2.79 2.23 11.33
N THR A 721 -1.69 2.96 11.13
CA THR A 721 -1.32 3.52 9.83
C THR A 721 -1.14 2.46 8.77
N LEU A 722 -0.42 1.38 9.08
CA LEU A 722 -0.27 0.23 8.19
C LEU A 722 -1.62 -0.47 7.93
N LEU A 723 -2.43 -0.66 8.98
CA LEU A 723 -3.75 -1.27 8.85
C LEU A 723 -4.62 -0.51 7.84
N PHE A 724 -4.72 0.81 7.98
CA PHE A 724 -5.57 1.62 7.10
C PHE A 724 -5.01 1.73 5.69
N ALA A 725 -3.68 1.81 5.53
CA ALA A 725 -3.05 1.83 4.21
C ALA A 725 -3.44 0.58 3.39
N TYR A 726 -3.36 -0.61 3.98
CA TYR A 726 -3.68 -1.85 3.25
C TYR A 726 -5.20 -2.08 3.09
N ILE A 727 -6.02 -1.74 4.09
CA ILE A 727 -7.48 -1.81 3.96
C ILE A 727 -7.98 -0.88 2.85
N GLY A 728 -7.42 0.34 2.78
CA GLY A 728 -7.81 1.32 1.77
C GLY A 728 -7.60 0.82 0.34
N VAL A 729 -6.47 0.16 0.07
CA VAL A 729 -6.15 -0.39 -1.25
C VAL A 729 -7.09 -1.55 -1.63
N ARG A 730 -7.61 -2.32 -0.66
CA ARG A 730 -8.40 -3.54 -0.92
C ARG A 730 -9.87 -3.42 -0.51
N ILE A 731 -10.42 -2.22 -0.56
CA ILE A 731 -11.80 -1.97 -0.09
C ILE A 731 -12.85 -2.79 -0.87
N LEU A 732 -12.68 -2.95 -2.20
CA LEU A 732 -13.59 -3.75 -3.03
C LEU A 732 -13.51 -5.24 -2.70
N LEU A 733 -12.31 -5.77 -2.49
CA LEU A 733 -12.11 -7.16 -2.05
C LEU A 733 -12.80 -7.41 -0.70
N LEU A 734 -12.67 -6.48 0.24
CA LEU A 734 -13.34 -6.57 1.54
C LEU A 734 -14.86 -6.52 1.41
N MET A 735 -15.40 -5.70 0.52
CA MET A 735 -16.83 -5.67 0.21
C MET A 735 -17.29 -7.03 -0.33
N ALA A 736 -16.54 -7.63 -1.25
CA ALA A 736 -16.85 -8.94 -1.81
C ALA A 736 -16.85 -10.06 -0.76
N ILE A 737 -15.95 -10.00 0.21
CA ILE A 737 -15.88 -10.98 1.32
C ILE A 737 -17.06 -10.83 2.29
N ILE A 738 -17.45 -9.60 2.60
CA ILE A 738 -18.41 -9.33 3.68
C ILE A 738 -19.85 -9.37 3.19
N ALA A 739 -20.14 -8.93 1.97
CA ALA A 739 -21.48 -8.91 1.42
C ALA A 739 -22.01 -10.34 1.14
N PRO A 740 -23.07 -10.83 1.81
CA PRO A 740 -23.54 -12.20 1.63
C PRO A 740 -23.93 -12.53 0.18
N ASP A 741 -24.60 -11.60 -0.49
CA ASP A 741 -25.06 -11.81 -1.87
C ASP A 741 -23.87 -11.86 -2.85
N LEU A 742 -22.89 -11.00 -2.67
CA LEU A 742 -21.63 -11.00 -3.43
C LEU A 742 -20.84 -12.27 -3.16
N ARG A 743 -20.65 -12.59 -1.90
CA ARG A 743 -19.92 -13.78 -1.49
C ARG A 743 -20.52 -15.05 -2.07
N ASN A 744 -21.85 -15.19 -2.01
CA ASN A 744 -22.52 -16.36 -2.53
C ASN A 744 -22.50 -16.44 -4.06
N SER A 745 -22.51 -15.30 -4.76
CA SER A 745 -22.46 -15.25 -6.22
C SER A 745 -21.04 -15.40 -6.78
N LEU A 746 -20.01 -14.88 -6.07
CA LEU A 746 -18.63 -14.84 -6.54
C LEU A 746 -17.81 -16.05 -6.12
N PHE A 747 -17.91 -16.40 -4.85
CA PHE A 747 -17.02 -17.39 -4.28
C PHE A 747 -17.77 -18.65 -3.85
N ALA A 748 -19.08 -18.53 -3.56
CA ALA A 748 -19.87 -19.58 -2.92
C ALA A 748 -19.13 -20.25 -1.75
N SER A 749 -18.24 -19.50 -1.10
CA SER A 749 -17.21 -19.97 -0.18
C SER A 749 -17.38 -19.33 1.21
N PRO A 750 -17.04 -20.06 2.27
CA PRO A 750 -17.06 -19.52 3.61
C PRO A 750 -15.97 -18.47 3.86
N VAL A 751 -16.21 -17.52 4.77
CA VAL A 751 -15.26 -16.45 5.11
C VAL A 751 -13.87 -16.98 5.48
N VAL A 752 -13.76 -18.13 6.12
CA VAL A 752 -12.47 -18.74 6.52
C VAL A 752 -11.65 -19.14 5.29
N GLU A 753 -12.30 -19.64 4.24
CA GLU A 753 -11.66 -19.96 2.96
C GLU A 753 -11.20 -18.67 2.28
N LEU A 754 -12.06 -17.64 2.24
CA LEU A 754 -11.72 -16.35 1.64
C LEU A 754 -10.51 -15.67 2.30
N LEU A 755 -10.35 -15.83 3.63
CA LEU A 755 -9.13 -15.39 4.33
C LEU A 755 -7.89 -16.22 3.96
N SER A 756 -8.08 -17.41 3.42
CA SER A 756 -7.01 -18.30 2.97
C SER A 756 -6.68 -18.17 1.48
N ILE A 757 -7.48 -17.45 0.69
CA ILE A 757 -7.16 -17.15 -0.71
C ILE A 757 -5.81 -16.43 -0.78
N GLY A 758 -4.96 -16.83 -1.73
CA GLY A 758 -3.58 -16.36 -1.83
C GLY A 758 -3.43 -14.85 -1.68
N ILE A 759 -4.24 -14.07 -2.38
CA ILE A 759 -4.20 -12.61 -2.35
C ILE A 759 -4.58 -12.05 -0.98
N THR A 760 -5.68 -12.51 -0.39
CA THR A 760 -6.09 -12.06 0.95
C THR A 760 -5.02 -12.41 1.98
N ALA A 761 -4.47 -13.61 1.91
CA ALA A 761 -3.41 -14.06 2.79
C ALA A 761 -2.11 -13.25 2.61
N ALA A 762 -1.78 -12.86 1.37
CA ALA A 762 -0.61 -12.04 1.07
C ALA A 762 -0.75 -10.63 1.67
N GLU A 763 -1.92 -10.00 1.57
CA GLU A 763 -2.17 -8.68 2.18
C GLU A 763 -2.15 -8.75 3.72
N ILE A 764 -2.72 -9.79 4.31
CA ILE A 764 -2.63 -10.00 5.76
C ILE A 764 -1.18 -10.22 6.19
N LEU A 765 -0.41 -11.02 5.44
CA LEU A 765 1.02 -11.21 5.73
C LEU A 765 1.80 -9.90 5.61
N ARG A 766 1.53 -9.09 4.58
CA ARG A 766 2.14 -7.77 4.38
C ARG A 766 1.92 -6.87 5.60
N LEU A 767 0.69 -6.80 6.07
CA LEU A 767 0.33 -6.05 7.28
C LEU A 767 1.07 -6.59 8.52
N LEU A 768 1.03 -7.89 8.75
CA LEU A 768 1.64 -8.51 9.94
C LEU A 768 3.16 -8.40 9.93
N ALA A 769 3.81 -8.68 8.80
CA ALA A 769 5.27 -8.59 8.68
C ALA A 769 5.75 -7.14 8.81
N GLY A 770 5.03 -6.19 8.20
CA GLY A 770 5.28 -4.76 8.33
C GLY A 770 5.19 -4.28 9.77
N THR A 771 4.12 -4.67 10.47
CA THR A 771 3.90 -4.30 11.86
C THR A 771 4.91 -4.97 12.80
N LEU A 772 5.25 -6.24 12.57
CA LEU A 772 6.29 -6.95 13.35
C LEU A 772 7.66 -6.28 13.17
N GLY A 773 8.02 -5.90 11.93
CA GLY A 773 9.24 -5.18 11.64
C GLY A 773 9.30 -3.85 12.40
N LEU A 774 8.22 -3.05 12.35
CA LEU A 774 8.11 -1.79 13.07
C LEU A 774 8.26 -1.97 14.59
N VAL A 775 7.54 -2.92 15.18
CA VAL A 775 7.59 -3.21 16.63
C VAL A 775 9.01 -3.54 17.08
N LEU A 776 9.77 -4.25 16.24
CA LEU A 776 11.15 -4.65 16.54
C LEU A 776 12.18 -3.52 16.25
N VAL A 777 11.92 -2.62 15.33
CA VAL A 777 12.78 -1.44 15.07
C VAL A 777 12.94 -0.60 16.33
N ILE A 778 11.89 -0.41 17.13
CA ILE A 778 11.92 0.42 18.34
C ILE A 778 13.01 0.01 19.35
N PRO A 779 13.02 -1.23 19.87
CA PRO A 779 14.07 -1.65 20.80
C PRO A 779 15.46 -1.68 20.16
N ILE A 780 15.56 -2.05 18.88
CA ILE A 780 16.84 -2.05 18.16
C ILE A 780 17.40 -0.63 18.09
N THR A 781 16.57 0.36 17.72
CA THR A 781 16.98 1.76 17.68
C THR A 781 17.39 2.27 19.07
N ALA A 782 16.63 1.97 20.10
CA ALA A 782 16.96 2.38 21.45
C ALA A 782 18.32 1.83 21.92
N ILE A 783 18.60 0.57 21.62
CA ILE A 783 19.88 -0.07 21.96
C ILE A 783 21.03 0.57 21.15
N ILE A 784 20.92 0.64 19.81
CA ILE A 784 21.98 1.16 18.94
C ILE A 784 22.28 2.62 19.27
N SER A 785 21.27 3.48 19.45
CA SER A 785 21.45 4.89 19.79
C SER A 785 22.14 5.07 21.14
N ALA A 786 21.80 4.27 22.15
CA ALA A 786 22.42 4.35 23.46
C ALA A 786 23.92 3.95 23.42
N PHE A 787 24.28 2.93 22.65
CA PHE A 787 25.68 2.53 22.50
C PHE A 787 26.51 3.57 21.73
N TRP A 788 25.90 4.21 20.71
CA TRP A 788 26.61 5.23 19.92
C TRP A 788 26.87 6.50 20.71
N HIS A 789 26.00 6.82 21.66
CA HIS A 789 26.16 7.98 22.52
C HIS A 789 27.12 7.75 23.73
N ARG A 790 27.49 6.49 24.02
CA ARG A 790 28.46 6.14 25.09
C ARG A 790 29.90 6.52 24.74
N ARG A 791 30.23 6.67 23.45
CA ARG A 791 31.59 6.97 22.97
C ARG A 791 31.87 8.48 22.81
N SER A 792 31.00 9.34 23.28
CA SER A 792 31.18 10.78 23.40
C SER A 792 31.24 11.20 24.85
#